data_75b74b4f0ab85e89311722016d0d132d
#
_entry.id   75b74b4f0ab85e89311722016d0d132d
#
_cell.length_a   1.000
_cell.length_b   1.000
_cell.length_c   1.000
_cell.angle_alpha   90.00
_cell.angle_beta   90.00
_cell.angle_gamma   90.00
#
_symmetry.space_group_name_H-M   'P 1'
#
loop_
_entity.id
_entity.type
_entity.pdbx_description
1 polymer ?
#
loop_
_entity_poly.entity_id
_entity_poly.type
_entity_poly.pdbx_seq_one_letter_code
_entity_poly.pdbx_strand_id
1 'polypeptide(L)'
;MQEVIAVSTALQDYAPQTDVAIELGGEDAKIIYFTGGIDQRMNGICAGGTGSFIDQMASLLQTDAAGLNEYAKNYKAIYPIAARCGVFAKTDIQPLINEGATKEDLSASIFQAVVNQTISGLACGKPIRGHVAFLGGPLHFLSELKEAFIRTLHLTDEYIIAPDNSHLFAAIGSALAYKEDAEADIDALIERLSSNIKMDFEVERMEPLFADKKAYDDFIARHDKATVKKGDLATYKGNCYMGIDAGSTTTKVALVAEDGTLLYSFYDNNNGSPLATSIRAITDIYNKLPEDVHIVRSCSTGYGEALIKSALMLDEGEVETVSHYYAAAFFDPEVDCILDIGGQDMKCIKIKDHTVDGVQLNEACSSGCGSFIETFAKSLNYSVQDFAKAALFAEHPIDLGTRCTVFMNSKVKQAQKEGATVADISAGLAYSVIKNALYKVIKLSDARELGKNIVVQGGTFYNNAVLRSFEKIAGVEAIRPDIAGIMGAFGAALIARERYEGQESSMLGLEQIMALKYETSMTRCQGCNNHCLLTINKFNGGRQFISGNRCERGLGKERNKDHLPNMYEFKNKLLFSYKSLDPDKAPRGTVGLARALNMYENYPFWHTFFTKLGFRVVLSPKSSRQIYELGIESIPSESECYPAKLVHGHVSWLIHQGIKFIFMPCIPYERCEDETTNNHFNCPIVTSYGENIKNNMEELKDNDVRFMNPFISFAKQRALQGI
;
A
#
# COMPACT_ATOMS: atom_id res chain seq x y z
N MET A 1 13.53 -33.41 -3.97
CA MET A 1 13.86 -33.00 -2.58
C MET A 1 13.10 -31.75 -2.26
N GLN A 2 12.64 -31.57 -1.02
CA GLN A 2 12.05 -30.31 -0.58
C GLN A 2 13.13 -29.25 -0.42
N GLU A 3 12.84 -28.02 -0.82
CA GLU A 3 13.79 -26.89 -0.81
C GLU A 3 14.40 -26.63 0.57
N VAL A 4 13.60 -26.69 1.64
CA VAL A 4 14.08 -26.54 3.03
C VAL A 4 15.12 -27.59 3.40
N ILE A 5 14.92 -28.85 2.96
CA ILE A 5 15.90 -29.92 3.20
C ILE A 5 17.21 -29.62 2.45
N ALA A 6 17.11 -29.16 1.20
CA ALA A 6 18.28 -28.78 0.42
C ALA A 6 19.06 -27.63 1.10
N VAL A 7 18.37 -26.54 1.47
CA VAL A 7 18.99 -25.41 2.18
C VAL A 7 19.62 -25.85 3.50
N SER A 8 18.92 -26.68 4.27
CA SER A 8 19.46 -27.22 5.55
C SER A 8 20.71 -28.07 5.32
N THR A 9 20.73 -28.91 4.25
CA THR A 9 21.90 -29.72 3.89
C THR A 9 23.09 -28.83 3.56
N ALA A 10 22.89 -27.78 2.76
CA ALA A 10 23.95 -26.83 2.43
C ALA A 10 24.47 -26.09 3.66
N LEU A 11 23.59 -25.65 4.56
CA LEU A 11 23.99 -24.97 5.79
C LEU A 11 24.77 -25.88 6.75
N GLN A 12 24.38 -27.16 6.87
CA GLN A 12 25.09 -28.13 7.68
C GLN A 12 26.54 -28.34 7.20
N ASP A 13 26.77 -28.23 5.90
CA ASP A 13 28.10 -28.40 5.31
C ASP A 13 28.93 -27.11 5.32
N TYR A 14 28.35 -25.98 4.93
CA TYR A 14 29.08 -24.72 4.74
C TYR A 14 29.05 -23.78 5.95
N ALA A 15 28.03 -23.86 6.80
CA ALA A 15 27.85 -23.00 7.97
C ALA A 15 27.17 -23.74 9.14
N PRO A 16 27.80 -24.80 9.69
CA PRO A 16 27.20 -25.68 10.70
C PRO A 16 26.84 -24.97 12.00
N GLN A 17 27.39 -23.77 12.25
CA GLN A 17 27.09 -22.93 13.44
C GLN A 17 25.75 -22.17 13.30
N THR A 18 25.03 -22.31 12.17
CA THR A 18 23.77 -21.56 11.95
C THR A 18 22.69 -21.99 12.94
N ASP A 19 22.18 -21.03 13.71
CA ASP A 19 21.02 -21.22 14.60
C ASP A 19 19.71 -20.93 13.87
N VAL A 20 19.68 -19.89 13.03
CA VAL A 20 18.51 -19.47 12.26
C VAL A 20 18.91 -19.09 10.83
N ALA A 21 18.14 -19.49 9.83
CA ALA A 21 18.30 -19.00 8.47
C ALA A 21 17.07 -18.19 8.04
N ILE A 22 17.29 -17.01 7.46
CA ILE A 22 16.30 -16.17 6.80
C ILE A 22 16.56 -16.29 5.31
N GLU A 23 15.61 -16.85 4.57
CA GLU A 23 15.70 -16.99 3.12
C GLU A 23 14.59 -16.18 2.46
N LEU A 24 14.98 -15.26 1.59
CA LEU A 24 14.04 -14.50 0.75
C LEU A 24 14.22 -14.89 -0.71
N GLY A 25 13.15 -15.43 -1.28
CA GLY A 25 13.05 -15.74 -2.71
C GLY A 25 12.28 -14.67 -3.49
N GLY A 26 11.97 -14.98 -4.73
CA GLY A 26 11.13 -14.13 -5.59
C GLY A 26 9.68 -14.02 -5.11
N GLU A 27 9.08 -15.14 -4.72
CA GLU A 27 7.69 -15.21 -4.24
C GLU A 27 7.57 -15.82 -2.84
N ASP A 28 8.64 -16.42 -2.32
CA ASP A 28 8.71 -17.10 -1.04
C ASP A 28 9.59 -16.34 -0.05
N ALA A 29 9.20 -16.39 1.21
CA ALA A 29 10.02 -15.99 2.34
C ALA A 29 9.97 -17.10 3.39
N LYS A 30 11.11 -17.45 3.97
CA LYS A 30 11.23 -18.57 4.92
C LYS A 30 12.11 -18.16 6.09
N ILE A 31 11.76 -18.65 7.29
CA ILE A 31 12.64 -18.68 8.44
C ILE A 31 12.79 -20.13 8.88
N ILE A 32 14.02 -20.62 8.99
CA ILE A 32 14.36 -21.97 9.37
C ILE A 32 15.17 -21.91 10.66
N TYR A 33 14.67 -22.55 11.71
CA TYR A 33 15.32 -22.66 13.01
C TYR A 33 15.98 -24.04 13.12
N PHE A 34 17.20 -24.09 13.62
CA PHE A 34 17.97 -25.32 13.79
C PHE A 34 18.11 -25.75 15.23
N THR A 35 17.84 -24.87 16.18
CA THR A 35 17.94 -25.13 17.61
C THR A 35 16.78 -26.00 18.09
N GLY A 36 17.08 -27.23 18.59
CA GLY A 36 16.05 -28.17 19.07
C GLY A 36 15.34 -29.00 17.99
N GLY A 37 15.89 -28.99 16.76
CA GLY A 37 15.33 -29.65 15.57
C GLY A 37 14.99 -28.62 14.48
N ILE A 38 14.71 -29.09 13.27
CA ILE A 38 14.35 -28.19 12.15
C ILE A 38 12.90 -27.77 12.31
N ASP A 39 12.67 -26.45 12.58
CA ASP A 39 11.36 -25.81 12.54
C ASP A 39 11.38 -24.78 11.41
N GLN A 40 10.50 -24.93 10.43
CA GLN A 40 10.42 -24.01 9.31
C GLN A 40 9.11 -23.24 9.31
N ARG A 41 9.17 -21.98 8.91
CA ARG A 41 8.02 -21.12 8.72
C ARG A 41 8.13 -20.41 7.37
N MET A 42 7.05 -20.43 6.61
CA MET A 42 7.03 -19.90 5.25
C MET A 42 5.74 -19.11 5.01
N ASN A 43 5.81 -18.09 4.17
CA ASN A 43 4.65 -17.34 3.74
C ASN A 43 3.72 -18.23 2.88
N GLY A 44 2.51 -18.53 3.38
CA GLY A 44 1.56 -19.40 2.66
C GLY A 44 0.56 -18.65 1.77
N ILE A 45 0.28 -17.38 2.05
CA ILE A 45 -0.87 -16.67 1.46
C ILE A 45 -0.49 -15.31 0.87
N CYS A 46 0.61 -14.70 1.28
CA CYS A 46 0.99 -13.34 0.89
C CYS A 46 2.46 -13.28 0.48
N ALA A 47 2.74 -12.70 -0.69
CA ALA A 47 4.11 -12.44 -1.15
C ALA A 47 4.69 -11.13 -0.59
N GLY A 48 4.07 -10.51 0.40
CA GLY A 48 4.66 -9.41 1.16
C GLY A 48 5.96 -9.86 1.80
N GLY A 49 7.00 -9.05 1.73
CA GLY A 49 8.32 -9.42 2.24
C GLY A 49 9.18 -10.27 1.30
N THR A 50 8.82 -10.42 0.03
CA THR A 50 9.55 -11.18 -0.98
C THR A 50 10.13 -10.31 -2.09
N GLY A 51 10.94 -10.89 -2.98
CA GLY A 51 11.47 -10.18 -4.15
C GLY A 51 10.40 -9.56 -5.04
N SER A 52 9.29 -10.26 -5.27
CA SER A 52 8.18 -9.73 -6.07
C SER A 52 7.52 -8.49 -5.45
N PHE A 53 7.48 -8.39 -4.12
CA PHE A 53 7.05 -7.18 -3.45
C PHE A 53 8.02 -6.02 -3.71
N ILE A 54 9.32 -6.29 -3.60
CA ILE A 54 10.38 -5.30 -3.86
C ILE A 54 10.30 -4.79 -5.31
N ASP A 55 10.14 -5.68 -6.29
CA ASP A 55 10.00 -5.34 -7.70
C ASP A 55 8.75 -4.47 -7.98
N GLN A 56 7.62 -4.78 -7.32
CA GLN A 56 6.41 -3.96 -7.43
C GLN A 56 6.62 -2.55 -6.87
N MET A 57 7.32 -2.42 -5.74
CA MET A 57 7.60 -1.12 -5.13
C MET A 57 8.66 -0.36 -5.94
N ALA A 58 9.64 -1.05 -6.50
CA ALA A 58 10.61 -0.46 -7.43
C ALA A 58 9.91 0.13 -8.66
N SER A 59 8.99 -0.62 -9.24
CA SER A 59 8.19 -0.13 -10.38
C SER A 59 7.36 1.11 -10.03
N LEU A 60 6.84 1.20 -8.80
CA LEU A 60 6.12 2.39 -8.32
C LEU A 60 7.02 3.63 -8.26
N LEU A 61 8.28 3.45 -7.87
CA LEU A 61 9.30 4.52 -7.84
C LEU A 61 10.03 4.69 -9.19
N GLN A 62 9.61 3.92 -10.22
CA GLN A 62 10.19 3.92 -11.57
C GLN A 62 11.69 3.62 -11.57
N THR A 63 12.03 2.53 -10.95
CA THR A 63 13.36 1.95 -10.89
C THR A 63 13.24 0.42 -10.84
N ASP A 64 14.34 -0.28 -10.68
CA ASP A 64 14.41 -1.71 -10.37
C ASP A 64 14.88 -1.96 -8.93
N ALA A 65 14.97 -3.21 -8.52
CA ALA A 65 15.40 -3.58 -7.17
C ALA A 65 16.83 -3.09 -6.87
N ALA A 66 17.73 -3.13 -7.87
CA ALA A 66 19.11 -2.62 -7.71
C ALA A 66 19.10 -1.10 -7.51
N GLY A 67 18.29 -0.38 -8.26
CA GLY A 67 18.12 1.07 -8.09
C GLY A 67 17.52 1.44 -6.73
N LEU A 68 16.56 0.65 -6.19
CA LEU A 68 16.09 0.85 -4.81
C LEU A 68 17.24 0.72 -3.81
N ASN A 69 18.11 -0.29 -4.00
CA ASN A 69 19.25 -0.51 -3.11
C ASN A 69 20.23 0.68 -3.15
N GLU A 70 20.51 1.23 -4.35
CA GLU A 70 21.38 2.41 -4.48
C GLU A 70 20.76 3.66 -3.85
N TYR A 71 19.47 3.90 -4.03
CA TYR A 71 18.77 5.01 -3.37
C TYR A 71 18.82 4.87 -1.84
N ALA A 72 18.54 3.67 -1.32
CA ALA A 72 18.48 3.43 0.12
C ALA A 72 19.79 3.72 0.86
N LYS A 73 20.96 3.70 0.20
CA LYS A 73 22.26 4.06 0.80
C LYS A 73 22.29 5.48 1.36
N ASN A 74 21.50 6.39 0.83
CA ASN A 74 21.54 7.81 1.13
C ASN A 74 20.29 8.33 1.88
N TYR A 75 19.51 7.44 2.49
CA TYR A 75 18.30 7.81 3.22
C TYR A 75 18.62 8.68 4.46
N LYS A 76 17.68 9.55 4.79
CA LYS A 76 17.75 10.42 5.98
C LYS A 76 16.64 10.12 6.98
N ALA A 77 15.53 9.58 6.51
CA ALA A 77 14.38 9.22 7.32
C ALA A 77 13.69 7.95 6.81
N ILE A 78 13.02 7.25 7.72
CA ILE A 78 12.20 6.07 7.42
C ILE A 78 10.75 6.39 7.72
N TYR A 79 9.90 6.30 6.71
CA TYR A 79 8.46 6.44 6.82
C TYR A 79 7.81 5.16 7.36
N PRO A 80 6.74 5.27 8.15
CA PRO A 80 5.95 4.11 8.53
C PRO A 80 5.14 3.62 7.31
N ILE A 81 5.59 2.53 6.71
CA ILE A 81 4.87 1.80 5.67
C ILE A 81 4.29 0.55 6.30
N ALA A 82 3.03 0.23 6.01
CA ALA A 82 2.38 -0.94 6.56
C ALA A 82 3.13 -2.22 6.16
N ALA A 83 3.58 -2.97 7.16
CA ALA A 83 4.19 -4.27 6.98
C ALA A 83 3.12 -5.32 6.67
N ARG A 84 2.48 -5.22 5.50
CA ARG A 84 1.43 -6.10 5.01
C ARG A 84 1.65 -6.40 3.54
N CYS A 85 0.64 -6.89 2.82
CA CYS A 85 0.80 -7.15 1.38
C CYS A 85 1.15 -5.87 0.61
N GLY A 86 1.75 -6.01 -0.57
CA GLY A 86 2.17 -4.90 -1.42
C GLY A 86 1.08 -3.89 -1.76
N VAL A 87 -0.18 -4.30 -1.66
CA VAL A 87 -1.36 -3.46 -1.83
C VAL A 87 -1.43 -2.37 -0.76
N PHE A 88 -1.31 -2.73 0.53
CA PHE A 88 -1.34 -1.75 1.61
C PHE A 88 -0.08 -0.89 1.67
N ALA A 89 1.08 -1.46 1.36
CA ALA A 89 2.31 -0.69 1.27
C ALA A 89 2.20 0.42 0.21
N LYS A 90 1.56 0.13 -0.92
CA LYS A 90 1.34 1.09 -2.00
C LYS A 90 0.44 2.26 -1.56
N THR A 91 -0.62 2.00 -0.78
CA THR A 91 -1.49 3.07 -0.26
C THR A 91 -0.78 4.00 0.73
N ASP A 92 0.28 3.53 1.38
CA ASP A 92 1.11 4.36 2.24
C ASP A 92 2.16 5.14 1.44
N ILE A 93 2.76 4.50 0.42
CA ILE A 93 3.84 5.10 -0.39
C ILE A 93 3.32 6.18 -1.33
N GLN A 94 2.15 5.95 -1.94
CA GLN A 94 1.63 6.83 -2.97
C GLN A 94 1.38 8.26 -2.49
N PRO A 95 0.73 8.50 -1.34
CA PRO A 95 0.61 9.84 -0.76
C PRO A 95 1.98 10.48 -0.50
N LEU A 96 2.94 9.71 0.00
CA LEU A 96 4.28 10.21 0.29
C LEU A 96 5.00 10.69 -0.98
N ILE A 97 4.87 9.96 -2.10
CA ILE A 97 5.39 10.41 -3.40
C ILE A 97 4.76 11.74 -3.81
N ASN A 98 3.44 11.85 -3.69
CA ASN A 98 2.69 13.05 -4.07
C ASN A 98 3.02 14.25 -3.16
N GLU A 99 3.41 13.98 -1.92
CA GLU A 99 3.83 14.98 -0.94
C GLU A 99 5.30 15.39 -1.09
N GLY A 100 6.05 14.74 -2.00
CA GLY A 100 7.44 15.09 -2.31
C GLY A 100 8.49 14.36 -1.44
N ALA A 101 8.15 13.20 -0.87
CA ALA A 101 9.13 12.36 -0.20
C ALA A 101 10.21 11.90 -1.20
N THR A 102 11.47 11.84 -0.74
CA THR A 102 12.60 11.48 -1.60
C THR A 102 12.61 10.00 -1.94
N LYS A 103 13.17 9.61 -3.09
CA LYS A 103 13.32 8.21 -3.46
C LYS A 103 14.22 7.44 -2.49
N GLU A 104 15.22 8.11 -1.95
CA GLU A 104 16.16 7.58 -0.97
C GLU A 104 15.43 7.13 0.30
N ASP A 105 14.63 8.00 0.86
CA ASP A 105 13.86 7.72 2.08
C ASP A 105 12.77 6.68 1.85
N LEU A 106 12.09 6.74 0.70
CA LEU A 106 11.08 5.75 0.34
C LEU A 106 11.68 4.36 0.13
N SER A 107 12.85 4.26 -0.50
CA SER A 107 13.53 2.99 -0.73
C SER A 107 13.94 2.32 0.59
N ALA A 108 14.53 3.07 1.51
CA ALA A 108 14.85 2.56 2.85
C ALA A 108 13.59 2.18 3.64
N SER A 109 12.51 2.93 3.48
CA SER A 109 11.22 2.64 4.11
C SER A 109 10.56 1.37 3.58
N ILE A 110 10.69 1.10 2.27
CA ILE A 110 10.23 -0.14 1.63
C ILE A 110 11.02 -1.34 2.19
N PHE A 111 12.35 -1.25 2.27
CA PHE A 111 13.16 -2.32 2.86
C PHE A 111 12.81 -2.56 4.32
N GLN A 112 12.59 -1.51 5.10
CA GLN A 112 12.13 -1.67 6.49
C GLN A 112 10.76 -2.35 6.58
N ALA A 113 9.85 -2.07 5.65
CA ALA A 113 8.56 -2.75 5.59
C ALA A 113 8.72 -4.25 5.26
N VAL A 114 9.62 -4.63 4.34
CA VAL A 114 9.98 -6.03 4.04
C VAL A 114 10.47 -6.74 5.30
N VAL A 115 11.40 -6.12 6.03
CA VAL A 115 11.95 -6.67 7.27
C VAL A 115 10.85 -6.90 8.31
N ASN A 116 10.05 -5.88 8.57
CA ASN A 116 8.95 -5.96 9.53
C ASN A 116 7.93 -7.05 9.14
N GLN A 117 7.60 -7.16 7.85
CA GLN A 117 6.72 -8.17 7.31
C GLN A 117 7.28 -9.58 7.52
N THR A 118 8.55 -9.79 7.21
CA THR A 118 9.21 -11.09 7.34
C THR A 118 9.28 -11.51 8.81
N ILE A 119 9.70 -10.63 9.70
CA ILE A 119 9.82 -10.93 11.12
C ILE A 119 8.44 -11.19 11.73
N SER A 120 7.51 -10.23 11.64
CA SER A 120 6.19 -10.36 12.27
C SER A 120 5.32 -11.44 11.65
N GLY A 121 5.44 -11.69 10.34
CA GLY A 121 4.65 -12.67 9.61
C GLY A 121 5.14 -14.11 9.72
N LEU A 122 6.44 -14.33 9.88
CA LEU A 122 7.04 -15.66 9.88
C LEU A 122 7.58 -16.10 11.23
N ALA A 123 8.19 -15.21 12.01
CA ALA A 123 8.69 -15.60 13.33
C ALA A 123 7.57 -16.00 14.28
N CYS A 124 6.39 -15.36 14.18
CA CYS A 124 5.18 -15.71 14.93
C CYS A 124 5.46 -15.94 16.43
N GLY A 125 6.23 -15.06 17.05
CA GLY A 125 6.58 -15.14 18.47
C GLY A 125 7.82 -15.98 18.80
N LYS A 126 8.46 -16.63 17.83
CA LYS A 126 9.72 -17.34 18.09
C LYS A 126 10.89 -16.39 17.83
N PRO A 127 11.78 -16.16 18.83
CA PRO A 127 12.87 -15.22 18.69
C PRO A 127 13.91 -15.66 17.64
N ILE A 128 14.41 -14.70 16.89
CA ILE A 128 15.51 -14.89 15.92
C ILE A 128 16.81 -14.50 16.63
N ARG A 129 17.53 -15.48 17.12
CA ARG A 129 18.76 -15.28 17.94
C ARG A 129 19.86 -16.25 17.56
N GLY A 130 21.09 -15.94 17.99
CA GLY A 130 22.30 -16.70 17.67
C GLY A 130 22.83 -16.36 16.29
N HIS A 131 23.48 -17.30 15.63
CA HIS A 131 24.05 -17.13 14.30
C HIS A 131 22.96 -17.16 13.24
N VAL A 132 22.74 -16.03 12.57
CA VAL A 132 21.68 -15.85 11.57
C VAL A 132 22.28 -15.86 10.18
N ALA A 133 21.85 -16.85 9.36
CA ALA A 133 22.23 -16.93 7.96
C ALA A 133 21.23 -16.18 7.06
N PHE A 134 21.75 -15.30 6.20
CA PHE A 134 21.00 -14.55 5.22
C PHE A 134 21.13 -15.18 3.83
N LEU A 135 20.03 -15.73 3.29
CA LEU A 135 20.01 -16.52 2.08
C LEU A 135 18.97 -16.01 1.07
N GLY A 136 19.12 -16.46 -0.19
CA GLY A 136 18.24 -16.10 -1.28
C GLY A 136 18.63 -14.83 -2.03
N GLY A 137 18.08 -14.65 -3.24
CA GLY A 137 18.46 -13.57 -4.15
C GLY A 137 18.33 -12.19 -3.56
N PRO A 138 17.18 -11.78 -2.99
CA PRO A 138 17.02 -10.45 -2.39
C PRO A 138 18.07 -10.14 -1.33
N LEU A 139 18.38 -11.05 -0.41
CA LEU A 139 19.37 -10.83 0.64
C LEU A 139 20.84 -10.91 0.16
N HIS A 140 21.05 -11.58 -0.99
CA HIS A 140 22.36 -11.62 -1.64
C HIS A 140 22.67 -10.32 -2.40
N PHE A 141 21.73 -9.84 -3.22
CA PHE A 141 21.97 -8.72 -4.13
C PHE A 141 21.67 -7.34 -3.53
N LEU A 142 20.82 -7.26 -2.48
CA LEU A 142 20.37 -6.00 -1.88
C LEU A 142 21.00 -5.80 -0.50
N SER A 143 22.17 -5.13 -0.48
CA SER A 143 22.94 -4.88 0.75
C SER A 143 22.12 -4.12 1.80
N GLU A 144 21.39 -3.08 1.38
CA GLU A 144 20.61 -2.22 2.29
C GLU A 144 19.39 -2.96 2.90
N LEU A 145 18.84 -3.95 2.19
CA LEU A 145 17.83 -4.84 2.76
C LEU A 145 18.41 -5.71 3.86
N LYS A 146 19.58 -6.30 3.63
CA LYS A 146 20.30 -7.10 4.64
C LYS A 146 20.66 -6.26 5.86
N GLU A 147 21.21 -5.05 5.65
CA GLU A 147 21.51 -4.11 6.74
C GLU A 147 20.25 -3.71 7.53
N ALA A 148 19.08 -3.59 6.89
CA ALA A 148 17.83 -3.32 7.58
C ALA A 148 17.43 -4.49 8.51
N PHE A 149 17.66 -5.75 8.12
CA PHE A 149 17.49 -6.91 9.00
C PHE A 149 18.47 -6.90 10.18
N ILE A 150 19.75 -6.70 9.92
CA ILE A 150 20.80 -6.65 10.94
C ILE A 150 20.46 -5.61 12.00
N ARG A 151 20.11 -4.39 11.55
CA ARG A 151 19.72 -3.29 12.44
C ARG A 151 18.45 -3.62 13.25
N THR A 152 17.43 -4.22 12.62
CA THR A 152 16.15 -4.50 13.30
C THR A 152 16.28 -5.64 14.31
N LEU A 153 17.11 -6.65 14.02
CA LEU A 153 17.40 -7.78 14.91
C LEU A 153 18.52 -7.50 15.91
N HIS A 154 19.13 -6.30 15.85
CA HIS A 154 20.28 -5.91 16.71
C HIS A 154 21.44 -6.91 16.68
N LEU A 155 21.71 -7.49 15.51
CA LEU A 155 22.80 -8.46 15.36
C LEU A 155 24.17 -7.77 15.36
N THR A 156 25.15 -8.40 16.02
CA THR A 156 26.57 -8.02 15.91
C THR A 156 27.27 -8.90 14.88
N ASP A 157 28.42 -8.43 14.36
CA ASP A 157 29.13 -9.07 13.24
C ASP A 157 29.42 -10.56 13.48
N GLU A 158 29.65 -10.97 14.73
CA GLU A 158 29.94 -12.37 15.10
C GLU A 158 28.77 -13.32 14.88
N TYR A 159 27.52 -12.79 14.86
CA TYR A 159 26.29 -13.58 14.67
C TYR A 159 25.75 -13.52 13.24
N ILE A 160 26.44 -12.84 12.33
CA ILE A 160 26.00 -12.70 10.93
C ILE A 160 26.68 -13.76 10.06
N ILE A 161 25.88 -14.54 9.34
CA ILE A 161 26.34 -15.48 8.31
C ILE A 161 25.79 -15.01 6.97
N ALA A 162 26.67 -14.53 6.08
CA ALA A 162 26.31 -14.07 4.74
C ALA A 162 27.29 -14.66 3.70
N PRO A 163 27.08 -15.91 3.28
CA PRO A 163 27.95 -16.57 2.30
C PRO A 163 27.93 -15.88 0.93
N ASP A 164 29.06 -15.85 0.23
CA ASP A 164 29.19 -15.24 -1.11
C ASP A 164 28.24 -15.83 -2.15
N ASN A 165 27.82 -17.09 -1.98
CA ASN A 165 26.91 -17.81 -2.86
C ASN A 165 25.54 -18.05 -2.20
N SER A 166 25.11 -17.20 -1.28
CA SER A 166 23.89 -17.34 -0.48
C SER A 166 22.60 -17.55 -1.31
N HIS A 167 22.58 -17.08 -2.54
CA HIS A 167 21.46 -17.25 -3.47
C HIS A 167 21.39 -18.63 -4.12
N LEU A 168 22.42 -19.47 -3.97
CA LEU A 168 22.53 -20.81 -4.59
C LEU A 168 22.35 -21.96 -3.58
N PHE A 169 22.06 -21.66 -2.30
CA PHE A 169 22.07 -22.68 -1.24
C PHE A 169 21.10 -23.83 -1.48
N ALA A 170 19.92 -23.57 -2.05
CA ALA A 170 18.99 -24.63 -2.43
C ALA A 170 19.57 -25.57 -3.51
N ALA A 171 20.26 -25.00 -4.51
CA ALA A 171 20.90 -25.80 -5.58
C ALA A 171 22.12 -26.56 -5.04
N ILE A 172 22.95 -25.93 -4.21
CA ILE A 172 24.11 -26.55 -3.56
C ILE A 172 23.68 -27.72 -2.70
N GLY A 173 22.68 -27.53 -1.84
CA GLY A 173 22.18 -28.59 -0.98
C GLY A 173 21.53 -29.72 -1.75
N SER A 174 20.87 -29.44 -2.88
CA SER A 174 20.36 -30.48 -3.77
C SER A 174 21.49 -31.32 -4.39
N ALA A 175 22.61 -30.68 -4.76
CA ALA A 175 23.78 -31.34 -5.27
C ALA A 175 24.49 -32.21 -4.19
N LEU A 176 24.62 -31.68 -2.97
CA LEU A 176 25.22 -32.38 -1.82
C LEU A 176 24.39 -33.61 -1.39
N ALA A 177 23.08 -33.60 -1.64
CA ALA A 177 22.18 -34.70 -1.31
C ALA A 177 22.15 -35.79 -2.37
N TYR A 178 23.03 -35.75 -3.39
CA TYR A 178 23.17 -36.78 -4.40
C TYR A 178 23.40 -38.18 -3.77
N LYS A 179 22.73 -39.20 -4.33
CA LYS A 179 22.91 -40.58 -3.96
C LYS A 179 23.31 -41.39 -5.21
N GLU A 180 24.30 -42.23 -5.08
CA GLU A 180 24.85 -43.01 -6.19
C GLU A 180 23.78 -43.85 -6.94
N ASP A 181 22.68 -44.20 -6.27
CA ASP A 181 21.59 -45.01 -6.85
C ASP A 181 20.60 -44.19 -7.72
N ALA A 182 20.80 -42.89 -7.92
CA ALA A 182 19.88 -41.98 -8.59
C ALA A 182 20.42 -41.43 -9.92
N GLU A 183 21.19 -42.20 -10.66
CA GLU A 183 21.68 -41.83 -11.99
C GLU A 183 20.54 -41.79 -13.00
N ALA A 184 20.47 -40.74 -13.80
CA ALA A 184 19.53 -40.61 -14.91
C ALA A 184 20.29 -40.61 -16.24
N ASP A 185 19.82 -41.40 -17.19
CA ASP A 185 20.33 -41.38 -18.56
C ASP A 185 19.87 -40.09 -19.26
N ILE A 186 20.84 -39.29 -19.74
CA ILE A 186 20.58 -38.03 -20.46
C ILE A 186 19.80 -38.28 -21.74
N ASP A 187 20.11 -39.34 -22.49
CA ASP A 187 19.42 -39.66 -23.75
C ASP A 187 17.95 -40.01 -23.48
N ALA A 188 17.66 -40.76 -22.42
CA ALA A 188 16.29 -41.06 -21.99
C ALA A 188 15.54 -39.78 -21.53
N LEU A 189 16.22 -38.81 -20.91
CA LEU A 189 15.64 -37.51 -20.57
C LEU A 189 15.32 -36.70 -21.83
N ILE A 190 16.23 -36.64 -22.80
CA ILE A 190 16.04 -35.97 -24.09
C ILE A 190 14.87 -36.55 -24.84
N GLU A 191 14.77 -37.89 -24.89
CA GLU A 191 13.67 -38.60 -25.54
C GLU A 191 12.32 -38.28 -24.88
N ARG A 192 12.25 -38.26 -23.55
CA ARG A 192 11.05 -37.86 -22.79
C ARG A 192 10.66 -36.42 -23.05
N LEU A 193 11.60 -35.48 -23.06
CA LEU A 193 11.34 -34.08 -23.35
C LEU A 193 10.94 -33.81 -24.80
N SER A 194 11.40 -34.69 -25.73
CA SER A 194 11.06 -34.60 -27.15
C SER A 194 9.74 -35.32 -27.49
N SER A 195 9.20 -36.14 -26.60
CA SER A 195 7.92 -36.81 -26.79
C SER A 195 6.77 -35.81 -26.63
N ASN A 196 5.74 -35.90 -27.51
CA ASN A 196 4.50 -35.10 -27.40
C ASN A 196 3.77 -35.46 -26.11
N ILE A 197 3.98 -34.69 -25.06
CA ILE A 197 3.25 -34.78 -23.80
C ILE A 197 1.83 -34.26 -24.06
N LYS A 198 0.82 -35.15 -24.02
CA LYS A 198 -0.56 -34.69 -23.95
C LYS A 198 -0.79 -34.02 -22.61
N MET A 199 -1.00 -32.74 -22.65
CA MET A 199 -1.38 -31.97 -21.45
C MET A 199 -2.90 -31.91 -21.35
N ASP A 200 -3.45 -32.32 -20.22
CA ASP A 200 -4.84 -32.02 -19.86
C ASP A 200 -4.92 -30.56 -19.40
N PHE A 201 -5.86 -29.81 -19.98
CA PHE A 201 -6.04 -28.41 -19.66
C PHE A 201 -6.90 -28.27 -18.39
N GLU A 202 -6.34 -27.70 -17.33
CA GLU A 202 -7.09 -27.37 -16.11
C GLU A 202 -7.69 -25.95 -16.14
N VAL A 203 -7.24 -25.11 -17.10
CA VAL A 203 -7.67 -23.72 -17.18
C VAL A 203 -8.89 -23.60 -18.11
N GLU A 204 -9.96 -23.03 -17.59
CA GLU A 204 -11.19 -22.75 -18.35
C GLU A 204 -10.94 -21.72 -19.46
N ARG A 205 -11.65 -21.87 -20.57
CA ARG A 205 -11.58 -20.98 -21.72
C ARG A 205 -12.86 -20.12 -21.80
N MET A 206 -12.68 -18.90 -22.30
CA MET A 206 -13.77 -17.94 -22.49
C MET A 206 -14.01 -17.66 -23.96
N GLU A 207 -15.12 -17.00 -24.28
CA GLU A 207 -15.41 -16.54 -25.62
C GLU A 207 -14.42 -15.47 -26.11
N PRO A 208 -14.08 -15.46 -27.41
CA PRO A 208 -13.30 -14.39 -28.03
C PRO A 208 -13.92 -13.01 -27.78
N LEU A 209 -13.05 -11.98 -27.70
CA LEU A 209 -13.50 -10.60 -27.56
C LEU A 209 -14.28 -10.14 -28.80
N PHE A 210 -13.82 -10.47 -29.98
CA PHE A 210 -14.46 -10.21 -31.25
C PHE A 210 -14.54 -11.49 -32.08
N ALA A 211 -15.70 -11.73 -32.70
CA ALA A 211 -15.90 -12.90 -33.53
C ALA A 211 -15.10 -12.81 -34.85
N ASP A 212 -14.99 -11.59 -35.40
CA ASP A 212 -14.29 -11.33 -36.66
C ASP A 212 -13.85 -9.85 -36.74
N LYS A 213 -13.17 -9.53 -37.82
CA LYS A 213 -12.69 -8.16 -38.10
C LYS A 213 -13.81 -7.15 -38.25
N LYS A 214 -14.96 -7.56 -38.80
CA LYS A 214 -16.13 -6.67 -38.97
C LYS A 214 -16.68 -6.25 -37.63
N ALA A 215 -16.84 -7.17 -36.68
CA ALA A 215 -17.30 -6.88 -35.34
C ALA A 215 -16.37 -5.87 -34.62
N TYR A 216 -15.07 -5.99 -34.83
CA TYR A 216 -14.11 -5.02 -34.33
C TYR A 216 -14.24 -3.65 -35.00
N ASP A 217 -14.38 -3.59 -36.32
CA ASP A 217 -14.50 -2.32 -37.05
C ASP A 217 -15.80 -1.58 -36.70
N ASP A 218 -16.93 -2.30 -36.53
CA ASP A 218 -18.19 -1.73 -36.06
C ASP A 218 -18.07 -1.17 -34.62
N PHE A 219 -17.33 -1.88 -33.73
CA PHE A 219 -17.03 -1.43 -32.39
C PHE A 219 -16.21 -0.12 -32.41
N ILE A 220 -15.14 -0.02 -33.19
CA ILE A 220 -14.34 1.19 -33.33
C ILE A 220 -15.17 2.34 -33.87
N ALA A 221 -15.93 2.13 -34.94
CA ALA A 221 -16.77 3.16 -35.56
C ALA A 221 -17.83 3.74 -34.59
N ARG A 222 -18.25 2.95 -33.61
CA ARG A 222 -19.17 3.42 -32.56
C ARG A 222 -18.45 4.33 -31.57
N HIS A 223 -17.28 3.92 -31.09
CA HIS A 223 -16.52 4.71 -30.09
C HIS A 223 -15.91 5.99 -30.68
N ASP A 224 -15.57 6.01 -31.96
CA ASP A 224 -15.01 7.19 -32.64
C ASP A 224 -16.01 8.36 -32.76
N LYS A 225 -17.28 8.14 -32.38
CA LYS A 225 -18.27 9.23 -32.32
C LYS A 225 -18.11 10.13 -31.09
N ALA A 226 -17.51 9.64 -30.03
CA ALA A 226 -17.32 10.39 -28.77
C ALA A 226 -15.99 11.18 -28.83
N THR A 227 -15.97 12.27 -29.62
CA THR A 227 -14.79 13.08 -29.83
C THR A 227 -14.96 14.52 -29.32
N VAL A 228 -13.91 15.09 -28.73
CA VAL A 228 -13.86 16.53 -28.43
C VAL A 228 -13.42 17.30 -29.67
N LYS A 229 -14.00 18.47 -29.88
CA LYS A 229 -13.52 19.39 -30.93
C LYS A 229 -12.08 19.83 -30.59
N LYS A 230 -11.15 19.65 -31.54
CA LYS A 230 -9.76 20.03 -31.39
C LYS A 230 -9.48 21.28 -32.17
N GLY A 231 -8.83 22.26 -31.54
CA GLY A 231 -8.32 23.50 -32.17
C GLY A 231 -6.80 23.46 -32.23
N ASP A 232 -6.25 24.37 -33.04
CA ASP A 232 -4.82 24.57 -33.12
C ASP A 232 -4.43 25.80 -32.28
N LEU A 233 -3.65 25.58 -31.22
CA LEU A 233 -3.17 26.64 -30.32
C LEU A 233 -2.42 27.73 -31.07
N ALA A 234 -1.67 27.37 -32.11
CA ALA A 234 -0.88 28.33 -32.90
C ALA A 234 -1.72 29.34 -33.67
N THR A 235 -2.97 29.00 -33.98
CA THR A 235 -3.89 29.86 -34.77
C THR A 235 -5.02 30.43 -33.93
N TYR A 236 -5.17 29.97 -32.67
CA TYR A 236 -6.20 30.45 -31.75
C TYR A 236 -5.90 31.87 -31.29
N LYS A 237 -6.96 32.64 -30.98
CA LYS A 237 -6.89 33.97 -30.36
C LYS A 237 -7.93 34.12 -29.28
N GLY A 238 -7.55 34.73 -28.17
CA GLY A 238 -8.44 35.02 -27.05
C GLY A 238 -8.12 34.25 -25.77
N ASN A 239 -9.10 34.12 -24.92
CA ASN A 239 -8.95 33.51 -23.61
C ASN A 239 -8.97 31.98 -23.68
N CYS A 240 -8.15 31.36 -22.85
CA CYS A 240 -8.18 29.92 -22.63
C CYS A 240 -8.07 29.59 -21.15
N TYR A 241 -8.45 28.38 -20.80
CA TYR A 241 -8.56 27.88 -19.45
C TYR A 241 -7.69 26.63 -19.29
N MET A 242 -6.92 26.58 -18.20
CA MET A 242 -5.99 25.47 -17.95
C MET A 242 -6.51 24.53 -16.86
N GLY A 243 -6.49 23.25 -17.14
CA GLY A 243 -6.71 22.21 -16.16
C GLY A 243 -5.48 21.33 -16.01
N ILE A 244 -5.11 21.00 -14.80
CA ILE A 244 -3.98 20.14 -14.45
C ILE A 244 -4.48 18.99 -13.58
N ASP A 245 -4.32 17.76 -14.03
CA ASP A 245 -4.53 16.55 -13.26
C ASP A 245 -3.17 15.98 -12.84
N ALA A 246 -2.80 16.24 -11.60
CA ALA A 246 -1.58 15.74 -10.99
C ALA A 246 -1.86 14.39 -10.29
N GLY A 247 -1.93 13.33 -11.09
CA GLY A 247 -2.14 11.99 -10.57
C GLY A 247 -0.89 11.42 -9.89
N SER A 248 -1.03 10.24 -9.36
CA SER A 248 0.03 9.52 -8.63
C SER A 248 1.19 9.09 -9.53
N THR A 249 0.89 8.65 -10.75
CA THR A 249 1.89 8.10 -11.70
C THR A 249 2.13 9.04 -12.87
N THR A 250 1.11 9.78 -13.28
CA THR A 250 1.13 10.61 -14.50
C THR A 250 0.56 11.98 -14.21
N THR A 251 1.08 12.99 -14.90
CA THR A 251 0.51 14.34 -14.94
C THR A 251 -0.09 14.60 -16.30
N LYS A 252 -1.28 15.19 -16.32
CA LYS A 252 -1.98 15.60 -17.54
C LYS A 252 -2.29 17.07 -17.45
N VAL A 253 -2.24 17.76 -18.59
CA VAL A 253 -2.64 19.16 -18.71
C VAL A 253 -3.54 19.31 -19.92
N ALA A 254 -4.58 20.13 -19.79
CA ALA A 254 -5.47 20.50 -20.89
C ALA A 254 -5.65 22.01 -20.93
N LEU A 255 -5.61 22.58 -22.15
CA LEU A 255 -6.05 23.94 -22.42
C LEU A 255 -7.33 23.89 -23.23
N VAL A 256 -8.36 24.56 -22.77
CA VAL A 256 -9.64 24.65 -23.48
C VAL A 256 -9.98 26.09 -23.82
N ALA A 257 -10.59 26.29 -24.99
CA ALA A 257 -11.17 27.55 -25.40
C ALA A 257 -12.51 27.83 -24.68
N GLU A 258 -13.05 29.00 -24.91
CA GLU A 258 -14.33 29.43 -24.32
C GLU A 258 -15.52 28.54 -24.73
N ASP A 259 -15.51 27.96 -25.93
CA ASP A 259 -16.52 27.03 -26.42
C ASP A 259 -16.28 25.56 -26.01
N GLY A 260 -15.25 25.27 -25.21
CA GLY A 260 -14.86 23.92 -24.80
C GLY A 260 -13.98 23.18 -25.81
N THR A 261 -13.54 23.83 -26.91
CA THR A 261 -12.58 23.26 -27.87
C THR A 261 -11.25 22.98 -27.16
N LEU A 262 -10.71 21.76 -27.29
CA LEU A 262 -9.39 21.39 -26.76
C LEU A 262 -8.30 21.98 -27.65
N LEU A 263 -7.51 22.94 -27.13
CA LEU A 263 -6.44 23.62 -27.86
C LEU A 263 -5.09 22.94 -27.69
N TYR A 264 -4.84 22.34 -26.52
CA TYR A 264 -3.59 21.66 -26.21
C TYR A 264 -3.83 20.60 -25.15
N SER A 265 -3.08 19.51 -25.24
CA SER A 265 -3.06 18.48 -24.21
C SER A 265 -1.65 17.95 -24.00
N PHE A 266 -1.37 17.61 -22.73
CA PHE A 266 -0.13 16.99 -22.30
C PHE A 266 -0.46 15.76 -21.47
N TYR A 267 0.30 14.69 -21.64
CA TYR A 267 0.20 13.47 -20.86
C TYR A 267 1.59 12.87 -20.73
N ASP A 268 2.12 12.80 -19.52
CA ASP A 268 3.43 12.19 -19.28
C ASP A 268 3.55 11.60 -17.88
N ASN A 269 4.57 10.78 -17.71
CA ASN A 269 4.89 10.11 -16.48
C ASN A 269 5.56 11.06 -15.49
N ASN A 270 5.22 10.95 -14.20
CA ASN A 270 5.75 11.82 -13.14
C ASN A 270 7.21 11.53 -12.80
N ASN A 271 7.74 10.35 -13.11
CA ASN A 271 9.07 9.93 -12.69
C ASN A 271 9.35 10.20 -11.20
N GLY A 272 8.33 10.05 -10.36
CA GLY A 272 8.37 10.31 -8.92
C GLY A 272 8.24 11.78 -8.50
N SER A 273 8.00 12.73 -9.43
CA SER A 273 7.81 14.14 -9.11
C SER A 273 6.70 14.79 -9.95
N PRO A 274 5.44 14.78 -9.48
CA PRO A 274 4.35 15.47 -10.16
C PRO A 274 4.63 16.95 -10.37
N LEU A 275 5.29 17.62 -9.41
CA LEU A 275 5.62 19.03 -9.51
C LEU A 275 6.61 19.31 -10.66
N ALA A 276 7.68 18.55 -10.76
CA ALA A 276 8.65 18.72 -11.86
C ALA A 276 8.00 18.48 -13.23
N THR A 277 7.11 17.49 -13.34
CA THR A 277 6.39 17.21 -14.60
C THR A 277 5.40 18.32 -14.93
N SER A 278 4.69 18.87 -13.94
CA SER A 278 3.78 20.01 -14.12
C SER A 278 4.55 21.26 -14.58
N ILE A 279 5.69 21.57 -13.95
CA ILE A 279 6.56 22.67 -14.36
C ILE A 279 6.99 22.52 -15.81
N ARG A 280 7.44 21.34 -16.23
CA ARG A 280 7.84 21.06 -17.61
C ARG A 280 6.69 21.25 -18.58
N ALA A 281 5.51 20.71 -18.26
CA ALA A 281 4.33 20.83 -19.12
C ALA A 281 3.90 22.29 -19.30
N ILE A 282 3.86 23.08 -18.22
CA ILE A 282 3.45 24.48 -18.29
C ILE A 282 4.50 25.33 -19.01
N THR A 283 5.80 25.05 -18.80
CA THR A 283 6.88 25.70 -19.55
C THR A 283 6.75 25.45 -21.05
N ASP A 284 6.44 24.20 -21.45
CA ASP A 284 6.21 23.88 -22.86
C ASP A 284 4.99 24.62 -23.44
N ILE A 285 3.92 24.75 -22.66
CA ILE A 285 2.73 25.52 -23.03
C ILE A 285 3.08 26.99 -23.26
N TYR A 286 3.74 27.63 -22.29
CA TYR A 286 4.11 29.05 -22.41
C TYR A 286 5.03 29.32 -23.60
N ASN A 287 5.95 28.42 -23.90
CA ASN A 287 6.83 28.53 -25.07
C ASN A 287 6.08 28.41 -26.40
N LYS A 288 4.91 27.80 -26.42
CA LYS A 288 4.06 27.61 -27.61
C LYS A 288 2.90 28.59 -27.68
N LEU A 289 2.67 29.35 -26.61
CA LEU A 289 1.50 30.24 -26.49
C LEU A 289 1.69 31.48 -27.38
N PRO A 290 0.78 31.74 -28.36
CA PRO A 290 0.81 32.96 -29.12
C PRO A 290 0.56 34.23 -28.28
N GLU A 291 1.04 35.39 -28.69
CA GLU A 291 0.86 36.66 -27.96
C GLU A 291 -0.61 37.04 -27.75
N ASP A 292 -1.49 36.65 -28.66
CA ASP A 292 -2.94 36.93 -28.61
C ASP A 292 -3.73 35.91 -27.81
N VAL A 293 -3.07 34.94 -27.11
CA VAL A 293 -3.71 33.89 -26.31
C VAL A 293 -3.39 34.07 -24.83
N HIS A 294 -4.41 34.12 -24.01
CA HIS A 294 -4.26 34.37 -22.58
C HIS A 294 -4.85 33.25 -21.73
N ILE A 295 -4.04 32.66 -20.85
CA ILE A 295 -4.54 31.73 -19.84
C ILE A 295 -5.13 32.56 -18.72
N VAL A 296 -6.46 32.67 -18.69
CA VAL A 296 -7.16 33.59 -17.77
C VAL A 296 -7.59 32.92 -16.47
N ARG A 297 -7.64 31.60 -16.43
CA ARG A 297 -7.97 30.84 -15.20
C ARG A 297 -7.34 29.46 -15.26
N SER A 298 -6.96 28.94 -14.09
CA SER A 298 -6.31 27.64 -13.93
C SER A 298 -6.92 26.87 -12.77
N CYS A 299 -7.05 25.53 -12.92
CA CYS A 299 -7.54 24.64 -11.87
C CYS A 299 -6.68 23.37 -11.82
N SER A 300 -6.33 22.91 -10.63
CA SER A 300 -5.67 21.63 -10.41
C SER A 300 -6.62 20.62 -9.80
N THR A 301 -6.35 19.35 -10.08
CA THR A 301 -7.05 18.19 -9.51
C THR A 301 -6.09 17.02 -9.34
N GLY A 302 -6.57 15.91 -8.77
CA GLY A 302 -5.79 14.70 -8.52
C GLY A 302 -5.07 14.72 -7.18
N TYR A 303 -4.31 13.66 -6.87
CA TYR A 303 -3.62 13.49 -5.57
C TYR A 303 -2.59 14.58 -5.26
N GLY A 304 -1.96 15.15 -6.29
CA GLY A 304 -0.99 16.25 -6.15
C GLY A 304 -1.60 17.65 -6.20
N GLU A 305 -2.92 17.78 -6.24
CA GLU A 305 -3.66 19.04 -6.42
C GLU A 305 -3.13 20.16 -5.53
N ALA A 306 -3.13 19.96 -4.22
CA ALA A 306 -2.80 21.01 -3.25
C ALA A 306 -1.33 21.47 -3.34
N LEU A 307 -0.40 20.53 -3.61
CA LEU A 307 1.02 20.84 -3.83
C LEU A 307 1.21 21.68 -5.08
N ILE A 308 0.61 21.26 -6.21
CA ILE A 308 0.74 21.95 -7.50
C ILE A 308 0.11 23.34 -7.43
N LYS A 309 -1.10 23.44 -6.85
CA LYS A 309 -1.77 24.72 -6.61
C LYS A 309 -0.88 25.67 -5.81
N SER A 310 -0.32 25.22 -4.71
CA SER A 310 0.54 26.03 -3.84
C SER A 310 1.85 26.42 -4.51
N ALA A 311 2.49 25.50 -5.24
CA ALA A 311 3.78 25.75 -5.88
C ALA A 311 3.67 26.74 -7.04
N LEU A 312 2.66 26.58 -7.90
CA LEU A 312 2.48 27.33 -9.12
C LEU A 312 1.47 28.48 -9.00
N MET A 313 0.89 28.65 -7.81
CA MET A 313 -0.13 29.66 -7.48
C MET A 313 -1.36 29.57 -8.39
N LEU A 314 -1.80 28.33 -8.69
CA LEU A 314 -3.00 28.12 -9.48
C LEU A 314 -4.23 28.71 -8.79
N ASP A 315 -5.17 29.20 -9.60
CA ASP A 315 -6.34 29.93 -9.11
C ASP A 315 -7.23 29.03 -8.25
N GLU A 316 -7.45 27.80 -8.69
CA GLU A 316 -8.35 26.86 -8.04
C GLU A 316 -7.75 25.47 -7.86
N GLY A 317 -8.33 24.70 -6.96
CA GLY A 317 -8.16 23.27 -6.82
C GLY A 317 -9.53 22.65 -6.64
N GLU A 318 -9.74 21.51 -7.28
CA GLU A 318 -11.02 20.82 -7.24
C GLU A 318 -10.83 19.32 -6.99
N VAL A 319 -11.81 18.73 -6.33
CA VAL A 319 -11.83 17.30 -6.06
C VAL A 319 -11.86 16.52 -7.39
N GLU A 320 -11.03 15.51 -7.47
CA GLU A 320 -10.84 14.71 -8.70
C GLU A 320 -12.16 14.13 -9.25
N THR A 321 -13.04 13.63 -8.38
CA THR A 321 -14.33 13.08 -8.79
C THR A 321 -15.26 14.13 -9.42
N VAL A 322 -15.19 15.37 -8.98
CA VAL A 322 -15.93 16.49 -9.56
C VAL A 322 -15.38 16.82 -10.95
N SER A 323 -14.06 16.90 -11.10
CA SER A 323 -13.42 17.14 -12.39
C SER A 323 -13.77 16.04 -13.40
N HIS A 324 -13.74 14.78 -12.99
CA HIS A 324 -14.15 13.66 -13.83
C HIS A 324 -15.63 13.73 -14.24
N TYR A 325 -16.51 14.16 -13.33
CA TYR A 325 -17.93 14.36 -13.64
C TYR A 325 -18.12 15.48 -14.68
N TYR A 326 -17.49 16.64 -14.52
CA TYR A 326 -17.60 17.73 -15.49
C TYR A 326 -17.15 17.30 -16.89
N ALA A 327 -16.09 16.53 -16.98
CA ALA A 327 -15.64 16.00 -18.26
C ALA A 327 -16.60 14.98 -18.85
N ALA A 328 -17.18 14.07 -18.04
CA ALA A 328 -18.13 13.07 -18.51
C ALA A 328 -19.45 13.70 -18.97
N ALA A 329 -19.98 14.66 -18.21
CA ALA A 329 -21.20 15.38 -18.52
C ALA A 329 -21.08 16.22 -19.80
N PHE A 330 -19.87 16.61 -20.20
CA PHE A 330 -19.62 17.26 -21.48
C PHE A 330 -19.91 16.32 -22.69
N PHE A 331 -19.65 15.02 -22.55
CA PHE A 331 -19.92 14.02 -23.59
C PHE A 331 -21.32 13.41 -23.47
N ASP A 332 -21.81 13.24 -22.25
CA ASP A 332 -23.16 12.73 -21.96
C ASP A 332 -23.73 13.44 -20.74
N PRO A 333 -24.60 14.45 -20.93
CA PRO A 333 -25.23 15.17 -19.82
C PRO A 333 -26.08 14.27 -18.89
N GLU A 334 -26.57 13.13 -19.41
CA GLU A 334 -27.40 12.18 -18.67
C GLU A 334 -26.58 11.01 -18.09
N VAL A 335 -25.27 11.17 -17.92
CA VAL A 335 -24.41 10.12 -17.39
C VAL A 335 -24.87 9.62 -16.01
N ASP A 336 -25.06 8.31 -15.89
CA ASP A 336 -25.44 7.62 -14.64
C ASP A 336 -24.22 7.16 -13.83
N CYS A 337 -23.18 6.73 -14.55
CA CYS A 337 -22.01 6.14 -13.94
C CYS A 337 -20.74 6.48 -14.74
N ILE A 338 -19.69 6.82 -14.01
CA ILE A 338 -18.37 7.02 -14.56
C ILE A 338 -17.47 5.92 -14.01
N LEU A 339 -16.86 5.14 -14.91
CA LEU A 339 -15.85 4.17 -14.54
C LEU A 339 -14.48 4.68 -15.03
N ASP A 340 -13.70 5.17 -14.09
CA ASP A 340 -12.33 5.60 -14.36
C ASP A 340 -11.35 4.51 -13.95
N ILE A 341 -10.55 4.02 -14.90
CA ILE A 341 -9.49 3.05 -14.64
C ILE A 341 -8.15 3.66 -15.06
N GLY A 342 -7.43 4.14 -14.06
CA GLY A 342 -6.08 4.67 -14.21
C GLY A 342 -5.01 3.58 -14.28
N GLY A 343 -3.74 4.01 -14.21
CA GLY A 343 -2.61 3.09 -14.14
C GLY A 343 -2.55 2.32 -12.83
N GLN A 344 -2.93 2.94 -11.71
CA GLN A 344 -2.74 2.37 -10.37
C GLN A 344 -3.99 2.40 -9.49
N ASP A 345 -4.95 3.21 -9.82
CA ASP A 345 -6.21 3.37 -9.11
C ASP A 345 -7.39 3.17 -10.05
N MET A 346 -8.54 3.04 -9.47
CA MET A 346 -9.79 2.94 -10.19
C MET A 346 -10.88 3.60 -9.36
N LYS A 347 -11.80 4.28 -10.04
CA LYS A 347 -12.93 4.95 -9.43
C LYS A 347 -14.22 4.58 -10.16
N CYS A 348 -15.25 4.30 -9.41
CA CYS A 348 -16.62 4.23 -9.90
C CYS A 348 -17.42 5.35 -9.24
N ILE A 349 -17.85 6.31 -10.05
CA ILE A 349 -18.57 7.50 -9.60
C ILE A 349 -20.02 7.35 -10.08
N LYS A 350 -20.95 7.23 -9.15
CA LYS A 350 -22.39 7.19 -9.43
C LYS A 350 -22.96 8.59 -9.44
N ILE A 351 -23.73 8.90 -10.47
CA ILE A 351 -24.37 10.19 -10.68
C ILE A 351 -25.88 10.02 -10.52
N LYS A 352 -26.49 10.95 -9.82
CA LYS A 352 -27.93 11.03 -9.66
C LYS A 352 -28.36 12.50 -9.64
N ASP A 353 -29.37 12.83 -10.38
CA ASP A 353 -29.90 14.19 -10.47
C ASP A 353 -28.77 15.23 -10.75
N HIS A 354 -27.88 14.93 -11.70
CA HIS A 354 -26.73 15.74 -12.11
C HIS A 354 -25.74 16.04 -10.95
N THR A 355 -25.68 15.16 -9.96
CA THR A 355 -24.82 15.31 -8.80
C THR A 355 -24.10 13.99 -8.49
N VAL A 356 -22.87 14.07 -7.98
CA VAL A 356 -22.13 12.88 -7.50
C VAL A 356 -22.87 12.34 -6.26
N ASP A 357 -23.52 11.18 -6.42
CA ASP A 357 -24.28 10.50 -5.37
C ASP A 357 -23.40 9.53 -4.56
N GLY A 358 -22.45 8.88 -5.20
CA GLY A 358 -21.58 7.93 -4.53
C GLY A 358 -20.26 7.70 -5.27
N VAL A 359 -19.22 7.41 -4.52
CA VAL A 359 -17.90 7.12 -5.06
C VAL A 359 -17.36 5.85 -4.43
N GLN A 360 -16.93 4.91 -5.26
CA GLN A 360 -16.21 3.71 -4.84
C GLN A 360 -14.80 3.77 -5.41
N LEU A 361 -13.82 3.71 -4.53
CA LEU A 361 -12.41 3.85 -4.87
C LEU A 361 -11.69 2.51 -4.67
N ASN A 362 -10.77 2.21 -5.56
CA ASN A 362 -9.77 1.19 -5.35
C ASN A 362 -8.38 1.82 -5.34
N GLU A 363 -7.96 2.27 -4.22
CA GLU A 363 -6.60 2.75 -3.97
C GLU A 363 -5.68 1.63 -3.45
N ALA A 364 -6.29 0.51 -3.06
CA ALA A 364 -5.60 -0.56 -2.33
C ALA A 364 -5.11 -1.70 -3.22
N CYS A 365 -5.62 -1.89 -4.45
CA CYS A 365 -5.26 -3.04 -5.26
C CYS A 365 -5.13 -2.70 -6.75
N SER A 366 -3.96 -2.90 -7.33
CA SER A 366 -3.73 -2.68 -8.76
C SER A 366 -4.34 -3.75 -9.68
N SER A 367 -4.95 -4.80 -9.13
CA SER A 367 -5.49 -5.91 -9.95
C SER A 367 -6.66 -5.53 -10.85
N GLY A 368 -7.30 -4.39 -10.59
CA GLY A 368 -8.33 -3.79 -11.46
C GLY A 368 -7.83 -2.58 -12.25
N CYS A 369 -6.52 -2.34 -12.36
CA CYS A 369 -5.92 -1.14 -12.94
C CYS A 369 -4.92 -1.47 -14.06
N GLY A 370 -4.49 -0.45 -14.80
CA GLY A 370 -3.61 -0.61 -15.97
C GLY A 370 -2.24 -1.21 -15.65
N SER A 371 -1.66 -0.91 -14.49
CA SER A 371 -0.37 -1.47 -14.07
C SER A 371 -0.37 -2.99 -13.91
N PHE A 372 -1.54 -3.60 -13.71
CA PHE A 372 -1.71 -5.04 -13.72
C PHE A 372 -1.38 -5.61 -15.11
N ILE A 373 -1.95 -5.05 -16.17
CA ILE A 373 -1.67 -5.45 -17.56
C ILE A 373 -0.23 -5.16 -17.94
N GLU A 374 0.30 -3.99 -17.55
CA GLU A 374 1.68 -3.60 -17.82
C GLU A 374 2.69 -4.57 -17.21
N THR A 375 2.46 -5.02 -15.97
CA THR A 375 3.32 -5.99 -15.29
C THR A 375 3.41 -7.29 -16.08
N PHE A 376 2.28 -7.82 -16.55
CA PHE A 376 2.27 -9.05 -17.33
C PHE A 376 2.81 -8.87 -18.75
N ALA A 377 2.54 -7.76 -19.41
CA ALA A 377 3.13 -7.45 -20.71
C ALA A 377 4.66 -7.47 -20.62
N LYS A 378 5.25 -6.78 -19.64
CA LYS A 378 6.70 -6.79 -19.38
C LYS A 378 7.25 -8.17 -19.09
N SER A 379 6.55 -8.95 -18.24
CA SER A 379 6.99 -10.32 -17.88
C SER A 379 6.98 -11.29 -19.07
N LEU A 380 6.18 -10.98 -20.09
CA LEU A 380 6.08 -11.76 -21.34
C LEU A 380 6.91 -11.13 -22.48
N ASN A 381 7.72 -10.09 -22.19
CA ASN A 381 8.56 -9.36 -23.17
C ASN A 381 7.78 -8.68 -24.30
N TYR A 382 6.60 -8.12 -23.98
CA TYR A 382 5.78 -7.34 -24.89
C TYR A 382 5.71 -5.88 -24.48
N SER A 383 5.59 -4.97 -25.46
CA SER A 383 5.08 -3.62 -25.17
C SER A 383 3.60 -3.70 -24.75
N VAL A 384 3.14 -2.76 -23.92
CA VAL A 384 1.72 -2.73 -23.50
C VAL A 384 0.78 -2.64 -24.71
N GLN A 385 1.18 -1.90 -25.73
CA GLN A 385 0.41 -1.72 -26.95
C GLN A 385 0.30 -3.00 -27.80
N ASP A 386 1.43 -3.72 -27.96
CA ASP A 386 1.41 -4.96 -28.73
C ASP A 386 0.72 -6.09 -27.98
N PHE A 387 0.85 -6.09 -26.67
CA PHE A 387 0.12 -6.99 -25.78
C PHE A 387 -1.41 -6.77 -25.88
N ALA A 388 -1.85 -5.51 -25.86
CA ALA A 388 -3.25 -5.17 -26.05
C ALA A 388 -3.78 -5.57 -27.43
N LYS A 389 -2.99 -5.37 -28.50
CA LYS A 389 -3.36 -5.78 -29.86
C LYS A 389 -3.50 -7.30 -30.00
N ALA A 390 -2.58 -8.05 -29.39
CA ALA A 390 -2.61 -9.50 -29.42
C ALA A 390 -3.93 -10.08 -28.86
N ALA A 391 -4.51 -9.43 -27.85
CA ALA A 391 -5.74 -9.86 -27.20
C ALA A 391 -6.99 -9.81 -28.12
N LEU A 392 -7.02 -8.91 -29.11
CA LEU A 392 -8.24 -8.56 -29.85
C LEU A 392 -8.88 -9.73 -30.59
N PHE A 393 -8.04 -10.61 -31.14
CA PHE A 393 -8.48 -11.77 -31.94
C PHE A 393 -7.98 -13.09 -31.34
N ALA A 394 -7.81 -13.15 -30.01
CA ALA A 394 -7.52 -14.40 -29.32
C ALA A 394 -8.66 -15.39 -29.53
N GLU A 395 -8.34 -16.61 -29.98
CA GLU A 395 -9.35 -17.63 -30.30
C GLU A 395 -9.90 -18.28 -29.04
N HIS A 396 -9.06 -18.44 -28.01
CA HIS A 396 -9.40 -19.16 -26.79
C HIS A 396 -8.93 -18.43 -25.53
N PRO A 397 -9.49 -17.24 -25.22
CA PRO A 397 -9.12 -16.48 -24.03
C PRO A 397 -9.22 -17.33 -22.76
N ILE A 398 -8.29 -17.15 -21.83
CA ILE A 398 -8.23 -17.94 -20.61
C ILE A 398 -9.03 -17.30 -19.49
N ASP A 399 -9.82 -18.06 -18.73
CA ASP A 399 -10.40 -17.55 -17.49
C ASP A 399 -9.37 -17.57 -16.35
N LEU A 400 -8.76 -16.43 -16.14
CA LEU A 400 -7.81 -16.23 -15.04
C LEU A 400 -8.53 -15.89 -13.70
N GLY A 401 -9.84 -15.68 -13.74
CA GLY A 401 -10.65 -15.34 -12.57
C GLY A 401 -10.37 -13.97 -12.00
N THR A 402 -10.62 -13.80 -10.70
CA THR A 402 -10.47 -12.53 -9.97
C THR A 402 -9.45 -12.69 -8.85
N ARG A 403 -8.16 -12.47 -9.13
CA ARG A 403 -7.08 -12.59 -8.15
C ARG A 403 -6.17 -11.36 -8.18
N CYS A 404 -5.41 -11.14 -7.11
CA CYS A 404 -4.37 -10.10 -7.12
C CYS A 404 -3.22 -10.49 -8.04
N THR A 405 -2.39 -9.52 -8.42
CA THR A 405 -1.29 -9.68 -9.39
C THR A 405 -0.36 -10.84 -9.04
N VAL A 406 -0.03 -11.02 -7.77
CA VAL A 406 0.89 -12.08 -7.30
C VAL A 406 0.32 -13.48 -7.57
N PHE A 407 -0.90 -13.71 -7.11
CA PHE A 407 -1.55 -15.02 -7.35
C PHE A 407 -1.94 -15.27 -8.81
N MET A 408 -2.13 -14.19 -9.57
CA MET A 408 -2.39 -14.28 -11.00
C MET A 408 -1.16 -14.77 -11.75
N ASN A 409 0.05 -14.43 -11.30
CA ASN A 409 1.30 -14.86 -11.92
C ASN A 409 1.40 -16.39 -11.99
N SER A 410 1.03 -17.08 -10.91
CA SER A 410 1.00 -18.55 -10.88
C SER A 410 0.02 -19.13 -11.92
N LYS A 411 -1.17 -18.53 -12.07
CA LYS A 411 -2.14 -18.97 -13.10
C LYS A 411 -1.66 -18.68 -14.52
N VAL A 412 -1.02 -17.53 -14.76
CA VAL A 412 -0.44 -17.20 -16.06
C VAL A 412 0.68 -18.20 -16.42
N LYS A 413 1.58 -18.51 -15.46
CA LYS A 413 2.63 -19.54 -15.67
C LYS A 413 2.05 -20.92 -15.94
N GLN A 414 0.97 -21.29 -15.23
CA GLN A 414 0.26 -22.56 -15.49
C GLN A 414 -0.31 -22.57 -16.92
N ALA A 415 -1.02 -21.52 -17.31
CA ALA A 415 -1.58 -21.38 -18.65
C ALA A 415 -0.50 -21.48 -19.76
N GLN A 416 0.68 -20.87 -19.53
CA GLN A 416 1.82 -21.02 -20.44
C GLN A 416 2.30 -22.47 -20.55
N LYS A 417 2.38 -23.20 -19.42
CA LYS A 417 2.73 -24.62 -19.40
C LYS A 417 1.70 -25.48 -20.13
N GLU A 418 0.44 -25.09 -20.10
CA GLU A 418 -0.66 -25.72 -20.82
C GLU A 418 -0.76 -25.27 -22.29
N GLY A 419 0.23 -24.54 -22.80
CA GLY A 419 0.32 -24.15 -24.22
C GLY A 419 -0.60 -23.00 -24.63
N ALA A 420 -1.06 -22.18 -23.68
CA ALA A 420 -1.81 -20.97 -24.01
C ALA A 420 -0.95 -19.97 -24.75
N THR A 421 -1.51 -19.36 -25.78
CA THR A 421 -0.83 -18.30 -26.53
C THR A 421 -0.77 -17.01 -25.73
N VAL A 422 0.18 -16.12 -26.07
CA VAL A 422 0.22 -14.78 -25.47
C VAL A 422 -1.07 -14.01 -25.75
N ALA A 423 -1.70 -14.22 -26.90
CA ALA A 423 -3.00 -13.65 -27.26
C ALA A 423 -4.11 -14.06 -26.25
N ASP A 424 -4.19 -15.38 -25.98
CA ASP A 424 -5.19 -15.94 -25.05
C ASP A 424 -4.99 -15.43 -23.62
N ILE A 425 -3.72 -15.33 -23.19
CA ILE A 425 -3.34 -14.79 -21.87
C ILE A 425 -3.70 -13.30 -21.78
N SER A 426 -3.36 -12.52 -22.81
CA SER A 426 -3.66 -11.08 -22.84
C SER A 426 -5.16 -10.79 -22.80
N ALA A 427 -5.95 -11.52 -23.56
CA ALA A 427 -7.40 -11.42 -23.53
C ALA A 427 -7.98 -11.83 -22.17
N GLY A 428 -7.47 -12.91 -21.58
CA GLY A 428 -7.84 -13.35 -20.24
C GLY A 428 -7.53 -12.33 -19.15
N LEU A 429 -6.40 -11.62 -19.25
CA LEU A 429 -6.03 -10.53 -18.34
C LEU A 429 -6.94 -9.32 -18.52
N ALA A 430 -7.33 -8.98 -19.76
CA ALA A 430 -8.29 -7.90 -20.01
C ALA A 430 -9.65 -8.20 -19.35
N TYR A 431 -10.17 -9.42 -19.46
CA TYR A 431 -11.35 -9.85 -18.73
C TYR A 431 -11.15 -9.79 -17.21
N SER A 432 -9.99 -10.24 -16.72
CA SER A 432 -9.69 -10.29 -15.28
C SER A 432 -9.64 -8.89 -14.65
N VAL A 433 -9.07 -7.89 -15.32
CA VAL A 433 -9.07 -6.48 -14.86
C VAL A 433 -10.50 -6.01 -14.61
N ILE A 434 -11.39 -6.24 -15.56
CA ILE A 434 -12.79 -5.81 -15.44
C ILE A 434 -13.54 -6.63 -14.40
N LYS A 435 -13.36 -7.96 -14.36
CA LYS A 435 -13.95 -8.79 -13.29
C LYS A 435 -13.50 -8.32 -11.90
N ASN A 436 -12.22 -7.98 -11.72
CA ASN A 436 -11.73 -7.42 -10.47
C ASN A 436 -12.37 -6.06 -10.15
N ALA A 437 -12.45 -5.18 -11.14
CA ALA A 437 -13.07 -3.86 -11.00
C ALA A 437 -14.53 -3.98 -10.54
N LEU A 438 -15.34 -4.73 -11.27
CA LEU A 438 -16.79 -4.81 -11.04
C LEU A 438 -17.14 -5.63 -9.79
N TYR A 439 -16.56 -6.81 -9.62
CA TYR A 439 -17.01 -7.76 -8.60
C TYR A 439 -16.24 -7.66 -7.28
N LYS A 440 -14.96 -7.23 -7.27
CA LYS A 440 -14.19 -7.10 -6.03
C LYS A 440 -14.19 -5.70 -5.47
N VAL A 441 -14.08 -4.69 -6.33
CA VAL A 441 -13.98 -3.30 -5.89
C VAL A 441 -15.37 -2.69 -5.75
N ILE A 442 -16.11 -2.65 -6.84
CA ILE A 442 -17.47 -2.08 -6.87
C ILE A 442 -18.47 -3.01 -6.16
N LYS A 443 -18.14 -4.33 -6.07
CA LYS A 443 -18.96 -5.37 -5.42
C LYS A 443 -20.38 -5.45 -5.99
N LEU A 444 -20.48 -5.30 -7.31
CA LEU A 444 -21.77 -5.46 -7.99
C LEU A 444 -22.29 -6.89 -7.83
N SER A 445 -23.57 -7.00 -7.54
CA SER A 445 -24.32 -8.25 -7.64
C SER A 445 -24.86 -8.44 -9.06
N ASP A 446 -25.21 -7.34 -9.73
CA ASP A 446 -25.71 -7.30 -11.10
C ASP A 446 -25.12 -6.09 -11.84
N ALA A 447 -24.65 -6.28 -13.06
CA ALA A 447 -24.09 -5.22 -13.88
C ALA A 447 -25.08 -4.07 -14.17
N ARG A 448 -26.38 -4.34 -14.15
CA ARG A 448 -27.45 -3.34 -14.32
C ARG A 448 -27.46 -2.26 -13.24
N GLU A 449 -26.80 -2.50 -12.10
CA GLU A 449 -26.63 -1.51 -11.03
C GLU A 449 -25.74 -0.31 -11.45
N LEU A 450 -25.01 -0.42 -12.57
CA LEU A 450 -24.20 0.68 -13.11
C LEU A 450 -25.03 1.78 -13.80
N GLY A 451 -26.30 1.51 -14.15
CA GLY A 451 -27.13 2.40 -14.96
C GLY A 451 -27.06 2.08 -16.45
N LYS A 452 -27.53 3.01 -17.27
CA LYS A 452 -27.60 2.86 -18.74
C LYS A 452 -26.58 3.73 -19.47
N ASN A 453 -26.34 4.94 -18.96
CA ASN A 453 -25.46 5.93 -19.57
C ASN A 453 -24.10 5.88 -18.85
N ILE A 454 -23.20 5.07 -19.37
CA ILE A 454 -21.91 4.82 -18.74
C ILE A 454 -20.80 5.48 -19.55
N VAL A 455 -20.04 6.37 -18.92
CA VAL A 455 -18.83 6.95 -19.48
C VAL A 455 -17.62 6.27 -18.87
N VAL A 456 -16.75 5.73 -19.71
CA VAL A 456 -15.49 5.11 -19.27
C VAL A 456 -14.33 6.04 -19.52
N GLN A 457 -13.44 6.17 -18.52
CA GLN A 457 -12.32 7.11 -18.50
C GLN A 457 -11.04 6.41 -18.03
N GLY A 458 -9.93 7.14 -18.08
CA GLY A 458 -8.63 6.65 -17.68
C GLY A 458 -7.85 5.99 -18.82
N GLY A 459 -6.53 6.03 -18.73
CA GLY A 459 -5.61 5.55 -19.77
C GLY A 459 -5.77 4.07 -20.10
N THR A 460 -6.27 3.26 -19.15
CA THR A 460 -6.48 1.82 -19.33
C THR A 460 -7.55 1.51 -20.38
N PHE A 461 -8.54 2.39 -20.55
CA PHE A 461 -9.59 2.21 -21.57
C PHE A 461 -9.17 2.54 -23.01
N TYR A 462 -7.95 3.03 -23.22
CA TYR A 462 -7.37 3.04 -24.57
C TYR A 462 -7.05 1.63 -25.07
N ASN A 463 -6.95 0.66 -24.18
CA ASN A 463 -6.87 -0.76 -24.54
C ASN A 463 -8.27 -1.27 -24.94
N ASN A 464 -8.48 -1.46 -26.25
CA ASN A 464 -9.74 -1.92 -26.81
C ASN A 464 -10.16 -3.32 -26.29
N ALA A 465 -9.20 -4.17 -25.89
CA ALA A 465 -9.52 -5.46 -25.29
C ALA A 465 -10.17 -5.28 -23.89
N VAL A 466 -9.69 -4.34 -23.09
CA VAL A 466 -10.27 -3.99 -21.79
C VAL A 466 -11.66 -3.38 -21.96
N LEU A 467 -11.79 -2.43 -22.88
CA LEU A 467 -13.08 -1.79 -23.18
C LEU A 467 -14.11 -2.82 -23.64
N ARG A 468 -13.75 -3.71 -24.55
CA ARG A 468 -14.63 -4.77 -25.03
C ARG A 468 -14.98 -5.78 -23.93
N SER A 469 -14.01 -6.14 -23.08
CA SER A 469 -14.24 -6.99 -21.91
C SER A 469 -15.28 -6.37 -20.97
N PHE A 470 -15.20 -5.05 -20.75
CA PHE A 470 -16.21 -4.33 -19.96
C PHE A 470 -17.61 -4.47 -20.56
N GLU A 471 -17.77 -4.16 -21.84
CA GLU A 471 -19.08 -4.24 -22.51
C GLU A 471 -19.65 -5.66 -22.49
N LYS A 472 -18.80 -6.69 -22.68
CA LYS A 472 -19.25 -8.10 -22.63
C LYS A 472 -19.68 -8.52 -21.23
N ILE A 473 -18.93 -8.12 -20.19
CA ILE A 473 -19.24 -8.47 -18.79
C ILE A 473 -20.45 -7.67 -18.28
N ALA A 474 -20.48 -6.38 -18.55
CA ALA A 474 -21.55 -5.50 -18.10
C ALA A 474 -22.84 -5.64 -18.91
N GLY A 475 -22.76 -6.16 -20.13
CA GLY A 475 -23.91 -6.33 -21.03
C GLY A 475 -24.49 -5.00 -21.54
N VAL A 476 -23.70 -3.91 -21.49
CA VAL A 476 -24.08 -2.55 -21.90
C VAL A 476 -22.98 -1.96 -22.78
N GLU A 477 -23.37 -1.05 -23.67
CA GLU A 477 -22.43 -0.23 -24.43
C GLU A 477 -21.99 0.97 -23.58
N ALA A 478 -20.70 1.31 -23.63
CA ALA A 478 -20.14 2.45 -22.91
C ALA A 478 -19.71 3.56 -23.87
N ILE A 479 -19.73 4.79 -23.37
CA ILE A 479 -19.14 5.94 -24.07
C ILE A 479 -17.67 6.05 -23.63
N ARG A 480 -16.74 5.89 -24.57
CA ARG A 480 -15.33 6.18 -24.34
C ARG A 480 -14.93 7.42 -25.13
N PRO A 481 -14.71 8.56 -24.47
CA PRO A 481 -14.18 9.76 -25.14
C PRO A 481 -12.79 9.52 -25.77
N ASP A 482 -12.53 10.19 -26.88
CA ASP A 482 -11.21 10.15 -27.54
C ASP A 482 -10.08 10.70 -26.64
N ILE A 483 -10.45 11.45 -25.59
CA ILE A 483 -9.56 12.02 -24.57
C ILE A 483 -9.65 11.29 -23.24
N ALA A 484 -10.08 10.03 -23.23
CA ALA A 484 -10.31 9.24 -22.00
C ALA A 484 -9.16 9.30 -20.98
N GLY A 485 -7.91 9.42 -21.44
CA GLY A 485 -6.73 9.48 -20.56
C GLY A 485 -6.46 10.85 -19.92
N ILE A 486 -7.13 11.91 -20.34
CA ILE A 486 -6.92 13.28 -19.81
C ILE A 486 -8.21 13.92 -19.27
N MET A 487 -9.23 13.11 -18.98
CA MET A 487 -10.54 13.60 -18.57
C MET A 487 -10.49 14.45 -17.29
N GLY A 488 -9.66 14.05 -16.31
CA GLY A 488 -9.47 14.85 -15.08
C GLY A 488 -8.96 16.27 -15.39
N ALA A 489 -7.95 16.39 -16.23
CA ALA A 489 -7.41 17.70 -16.65
C ALA A 489 -8.42 18.50 -17.50
N PHE A 490 -9.11 17.83 -18.42
CA PHE A 490 -10.13 18.47 -19.24
C PHE A 490 -11.29 19.00 -18.39
N GLY A 491 -11.78 18.20 -17.43
CA GLY A 491 -12.82 18.63 -16.50
C GLY A 491 -12.39 19.78 -15.57
N ALA A 492 -11.14 19.75 -15.07
CA ALA A 492 -10.58 20.87 -14.31
C ALA A 492 -10.51 22.16 -15.15
N ALA A 493 -10.16 22.06 -16.45
CA ALA A 493 -10.19 23.21 -17.36
C ALA A 493 -11.63 23.73 -17.60
N LEU A 494 -12.61 22.84 -17.72
CA LEU A 494 -14.03 23.23 -17.82
C LEU A 494 -14.51 23.94 -16.55
N ILE A 495 -14.10 23.48 -15.37
CA ILE A 495 -14.41 24.11 -14.08
C ILE A 495 -13.76 25.51 -14.01
N ALA A 496 -12.49 25.63 -14.40
CA ALA A 496 -11.81 26.92 -14.48
C ALA A 496 -12.57 27.91 -15.41
N ARG A 497 -13.07 27.41 -16.54
CA ARG A 497 -13.89 28.20 -17.47
C ARG A 497 -15.19 28.65 -16.84
N GLU A 498 -15.93 27.78 -16.19
CA GLU A 498 -17.25 28.06 -15.60
C GLU A 498 -17.13 29.09 -14.47
N ARG A 499 -16.06 29.01 -13.66
CA ARG A 499 -15.84 29.90 -12.51
C ARG A 499 -15.11 31.21 -12.85
N TYR A 500 -14.84 31.45 -14.14
CA TYR A 500 -14.23 32.69 -14.57
C TYR A 500 -15.27 33.80 -14.73
N GLU A 501 -15.12 34.87 -13.93
CA GLU A 501 -15.99 36.06 -13.92
C GLU A 501 -15.22 37.36 -14.27
N GLY A 502 -14.05 37.23 -14.93
CA GLY A 502 -13.22 38.37 -15.30
C GLY A 502 -12.11 38.74 -14.29
N GLN A 503 -11.88 37.91 -13.28
CA GLN A 503 -10.80 38.12 -12.31
C GLN A 503 -9.43 37.79 -12.92
N GLU A 504 -8.38 38.48 -12.44
CA GLU A 504 -7.00 38.19 -12.84
C GLU A 504 -6.54 36.83 -12.27
N SER A 505 -5.80 36.06 -13.09
CA SER A 505 -5.20 34.82 -12.65
C SER A 505 -4.01 35.06 -11.72
N SER A 506 -3.93 34.28 -10.65
CA SER A 506 -2.80 34.26 -9.72
C SER A 506 -1.64 33.39 -10.17
N MET A 507 -1.81 32.61 -11.24
CA MET A 507 -0.83 31.65 -11.74
C MET A 507 0.51 32.31 -12.09
N LEU A 508 1.62 31.67 -11.73
CA LEU A 508 2.97 32.15 -12.05
C LEU A 508 3.19 32.23 -13.54
N GLY A 509 3.77 33.34 -14.01
CA GLY A 509 4.22 33.50 -15.40
C GLY A 509 5.49 32.70 -15.70
N LEU A 510 5.85 32.58 -16.99
CA LEU A 510 6.97 31.79 -17.46
C LEU A 510 8.29 32.09 -16.73
N GLU A 511 8.67 33.37 -16.60
CA GLU A 511 9.90 33.78 -15.91
C GLU A 511 9.93 33.32 -14.45
N GLN A 512 8.78 33.44 -13.76
CA GLN A 512 8.65 33.03 -12.36
C GLN A 512 8.72 31.51 -12.21
N ILE A 513 8.14 30.78 -13.16
CA ILE A 513 8.19 29.28 -13.19
C ILE A 513 9.62 28.80 -13.47
N MET A 514 10.33 29.43 -14.41
CA MET A 514 11.73 29.09 -14.69
C MET A 514 12.67 29.44 -13.53
N ALA A 515 12.34 30.47 -12.74
CA ALA A 515 13.09 30.86 -11.55
C ALA A 515 12.64 30.11 -10.29
N LEU A 516 11.62 29.24 -10.37
CA LEU A 516 11.09 28.52 -9.22
C LEU A 516 12.12 27.51 -8.68
N LYS A 517 12.57 27.76 -7.47
CA LYS A 517 13.39 26.80 -6.70
C LYS A 517 12.56 26.31 -5.54
N TYR A 518 12.70 25.04 -5.26
CA TYR A 518 12.04 24.44 -4.09
C TYR A 518 12.97 23.46 -3.39
N GLU A 519 12.82 23.37 -2.08
CA GLU A 519 13.51 22.43 -1.22
C GLU A 519 12.50 21.65 -0.41
N THR A 520 12.63 20.34 -0.39
CA THR A 520 11.82 19.46 0.44
C THR A 520 12.59 19.09 1.69
N SER A 521 11.99 19.30 2.84
CA SER A 521 12.55 18.90 4.13
C SER A 521 11.50 18.20 4.97
N MET A 522 11.94 17.37 5.89
CA MET A 522 11.06 16.63 6.79
C MET A 522 11.34 16.99 8.23
N THR A 523 10.28 17.04 9.03
CA THR A 523 10.38 17.26 10.46
C THR A 523 9.26 16.53 11.18
N ARG A 524 9.44 16.27 12.48
CA ARG A 524 8.37 15.74 13.32
C ARG A 524 7.64 16.88 14.01
N CYS A 525 6.31 16.90 13.85
CA CYS A 525 5.45 17.82 14.55
C CYS A 525 5.58 17.66 16.06
N GLN A 526 5.82 18.75 16.78
CA GLN A 526 5.89 18.77 18.25
C GLN A 526 4.57 19.19 18.91
N GLY A 527 3.51 19.35 18.14
CA GLY A 527 2.23 19.86 18.61
C GLY A 527 1.42 18.92 19.51
N CYS A 528 1.67 17.63 19.45
CA CYS A 528 1.02 16.61 20.28
C CYS A 528 1.79 15.29 20.25
N ASN A 529 1.33 14.28 21.01
CA ASN A 529 1.98 12.98 21.14
C ASN A 529 1.99 12.12 19.84
N ASN A 530 1.27 12.52 18.79
CA ASN A 530 1.30 11.80 17.52
C ASN A 530 2.61 11.99 16.76
N HIS A 531 3.33 13.09 17.04
CA HIS A 531 4.61 13.40 16.39
C HIS A 531 4.60 13.13 14.88
N CYS A 532 3.53 13.60 14.19
CA CYS A 532 3.36 13.38 12.76
C CYS A 532 4.63 13.78 12.00
N LEU A 533 5.04 12.95 11.06
CA LEU A 533 6.10 13.29 10.14
C LEU A 533 5.53 14.27 9.12
N LEU A 534 6.09 15.47 9.08
CA LEU A 534 5.69 16.54 8.17
C LEU A 534 6.66 16.63 7.03
N THR A 535 6.16 16.72 5.82
CA THR A 535 6.92 17.08 4.62
C THR A 535 6.70 18.56 4.36
N ILE A 536 7.77 19.33 4.33
CA ILE A 536 7.74 20.77 4.11
C ILE A 536 8.42 21.10 2.80
N ASN A 537 7.65 21.56 1.83
CA ASN A 537 8.13 22.08 0.57
C ASN A 537 8.24 23.61 0.68
N LYS A 538 9.45 24.13 0.62
CA LYS A 538 9.73 25.58 0.65
C LYS A 538 9.98 26.09 -0.76
N PHE A 539 9.32 27.17 -1.13
CA PHE A 539 9.44 27.82 -2.43
C PHE A 539 10.08 29.20 -2.29
N ASN A 540 10.50 29.77 -3.42
CA ASN A 540 11.00 31.16 -3.47
C ASN A 540 9.99 32.13 -2.81
N GLY A 541 10.49 33.24 -2.26
CA GLY A 541 9.67 34.26 -1.64
C GLY A 541 9.09 33.88 -0.28
N GLY A 542 9.62 32.85 0.37
CA GLY A 542 9.22 32.41 1.71
C GLY A 542 7.90 31.63 1.75
N ARG A 543 7.33 31.28 0.60
CA ARG A 543 6.15 30.41 0.53
C ARG A 543 6.50 29.00 0.94
N GLN A 544 5.57 28.28 1.54
CA GLN A 544 5.74 26.89 1.92
C GLN A 544 4.44 26.11 1.81
N PHE A 545 4.57 24.82 1.53
CA PHE A 545 3.50 23.84 1.58
C PHE A 545 3.88 22.73 2.55
N ILE A 546 3.01 22.46 3.51
CA ILE A 546 3.23 21.42 4.53
C ILE A 546 2.18 20.34 4.35
N SER A 547 2.64 19.09 4.27
CA SER A 547 1.81 17.90 4.20
C SER A 547 2.20 16.88 5.28
N GLY A 548 1.46 15.76 5.36
CA GLY A 548 1.66 14.77 6.43
C GLY A 548 1.09 15.17 7.78
N ASN A 549 0.55 16.40 7.91
CA ASN A 549 -0.12 16.86 9.12
C ASN A 549 -1.49 16.20 9.28
N ARG A 550 -1.74 15.68 10.48
CA ARG A 550 -3.06 15.12 10.83
C ARG A 550 -3.98 16.12 11.52
N CYS A 551 -3.54 17.34 11.68
CA CYS A 551 -4.33 18.45 12.22
C CYS A 551 -3.63 19.79 11.91
N GLU A 552 -4.33 20.90 12.10
CA GLU A 552 -3.85 22.27 11.82
C GLU A 552 -2.60 22.67 12.60
N ARG A 553 -2.30 22.01 13.73
CA ARG A 553 -1.08 22.29 14.52
C ARG A 553 0.20 22.03 13.73
N GLY A 554 0.16 21.01 12.85
CA GLY A 554 1.28 20.70 11.96
C GLY A 554 1.55 21.79 10.91
N LEU A 555 0.56 22.62 10.62
CA LEU A 555 0.67 23.74 9.67
C LEU A 555 1.26 25.00 10.29
N GLY A 556 1.66 25.00 11.58
CA GLY A 556 2.17 26.19 12.28
C GLY A 556 1.14 27.27 12.52
N LYS A 557 -0.15 27.00 12.32
CA LYS A 557 -1.21 27.95 12.62
C LYS A 557 -1.35 28.11 14.13
N GLU A 558 -1.31 29.35 14.59
CA GLU A 558 -1.49 29.66 16.01
C GLU A 558 -2.86 29.19 16.51
N ARG A 559 -2.87 28.63 17.69
CA ARG A 559 -4.09 28.23 18.37
C ARG A 559 -4.97 29.48 18.61
N ASN A 560 -6.22 29.44 18.18
CA ASN A 560 -7.25 30.30 18.76
C ASN A 560 -7.22 30.13 20.28
N LYS A 561 -7.12 31.22 21.03
CA LYS A 561 -6.99 31.17 22.50
C LYS A 561 -8.25 30.65 23.23
N ASP A 562 -9.37 30.53 22.51
CA ASP A 562 -10.63 30.01 23.05
C ASP A 562 -10.71 28.49 22.88
N HIS A 563 -9.90 27.76 23.63
CA HIS A 563 -9.96 26.31 23.60
C HIS A 563 -10.88 25.76 24.67
N LEU A 564 -11.88 25.00 24.25
CA LEU A 564 -12.58 24.06 25.13
C LEU A 564 -11.56 23.12 25.76
N PRO A 565 -11.71 22.79 27.07
CA PRO A 565 -10.82 21.85 27.74
C PRO A 565 -10.78 20.52 26.99
N ASN A 566 -9.58 19.98 26.78
CA ASN A 566 -9.42 18.66 26.18
C ASN A 566 -9.73 17.57 27.24
N MET A 567 -10.95 17.09 27.27
CA MET A 567 -11.42 16.12 28.26
C MET A 567 -10.70 14.76 28.12
N TYR A 568 -10.24 14.38 26.93
CA TYR A 568 -9.42 13.15 26.77
C TYR A 568 -8.04 13.31 27.40
N GLU A 569 -7.41 14.46 27.26
CA GLU A 569 -6.14 14.73 27.94
C GLU A 569 -6.31 14.77 29.45
N PHE A 570 -7.40 15.37 29.92
CA PHE A 570 -7.76 15.38 31.33
C PHE A 570 -8.00 13.96 31.85
N LYS A 571 -8.84 13.17 31.19
CA LYS A 571 -9.09 11.74 31.51
C LYS A 571 -7.78 10.96 31.61
N ASN A 572 -6.91 11.10 30.61
CA ASN A 572 -5.65 10.36 30.56
C ASN A 572 -4.70 10.75 31.71
N LYS A 573 -4.61 12.05 32.03
CA LYS A 573 -3.85 12.52 33.20
C LYS A 573 -4.41 11.97 34.50
N LEU A 574 -5.72 11.99 34.66
CA LEU A 574 -6.40 11.50 35.85
C LEU A 574 -6.20 9.98 36.04
N LEU A 575 -6.45 9.19 34.99
CA LEU A 575 -6.33 7.73 35.01
C LEU A 575 -4.95 7.25 35.45
N PHE A 576 -3.88 7.93 35.03
CA PHE A 576 -2.50 7.51 35.29
C PHE A 576 -1.76 8.41 36.28
N SER A 577 -2.50 9.14 37.16
CA SER A 577 -1.92 10.02 38.17
C SER A 577 -1.53 9.30 39.45
N TYR A 578 -1.90 8.06 39.59
CA TYR A 578 -1.68 7.27 40.80
C TYR A 578 -0.19 7.03 41.08
N LYS A 579 0.24 7.22 42.32
CA LYS A 579 1.63 7.01 42.74
C LYS A 579 1.85 5.63 43.29
N SER A 580 2.87 4.95 42.84
CA SER A 580 3.30 3.66 43.35
C SER A 580 3.78 3.77 44.81
N LEU A 581 3.66 2.67 45.56
CA LEU A 581 4.31 2.55 46.87
C LEU A 581 5.83 2.60 46.73
N ASP A 582 6.48 3.16 47.72
CA ASP A 582 7.92 3.03 47.86
C ASP A 582 8.28 1.54 48.08
N PRO A 583 9.45 1.06 47.63
CA PRO A 583 9.85 -0.33 47.79
C PRO A 583 9.74 -0.82 49.26
N ASP A 584 10.15 -0.01 50.22
CA ASP A 584 10.13 -0.33 51.64
C ASP A 584 8.71 -0.46 52.23
N LYS A 585 7.70 0.10 51.55
CA LYS A 585 6.29 0.05 51.93
C LYS A 585 5.50 -1.00 51.16
N ALA A 586 6.17 -1.85 50.39
CA ALA A 586 5.57 -2.89 49.57
C ALA A 586 6.03 -4.30 49.98
N PRO A 587 5.55 -4.83 51.09
CA PRO A 587 6.02 -6.09 51.67
C PRO A 587 5.76 -7.31 50.77
N ARG A 588 4.84 -7.22 49.82
CA ARG A 588 4.56 -8.28 48.84
C ARG A 588 5.32 -8.18 47.53
N GLY A 589 6.21 -7.19 47.41
CA GLY A 589 7.02 -6.99 46.22
C GLY A 589 6.35 -6.12 45.16
N THR A 590 6.70 -6.35 43.92
CA THR A 590 6.30 -5.50 42.79
C THR A 590 5.43 -6.26 41.79
N VAL A 591 4.37 -5.62 41.29
CA VAL A 591 3.53 -6.10 40.18
C VAL A 591 3.60 -5.14 39.01
N GLY A 592 3.81 -5.69 37.82
CA GLY A 592 3.79 -4.95 36.54
C GLY A 592 2.41 -4.95 35.91
N LEU A 593 1.99 -3.78 35.42
CA LEU A 593 0.78 -3.59 34.63
C LEU A 593 1.15 -3.01 33.24
N ALA A 594 0.71 -3.69 32.19
CA ALA A 594 0.89 -3.19 30.83
C ALA A 594 -0.10 -2.05 30.55
N ARG A 595 0.41 -0.86 30.17
CA ARG A 595 -0.42 0.31 29.82
C ARG A 595 -1.00 0.15 28.42
N ALA A 596 -1.92 -0.81 28.27
CA ALA A 596 -2.51 -1.18 26.98
C ALA A 596 -3.96 -1.66 27.18
N LEU A 597 -4.71 -1.70 26.10
CA LEU A 597 -6.09 -2.19 26.03
C LEU A 597 -6.98 -1.58 27.14
N ASN A 598 -7.70 -2.41 27.90
CA ASN A 598 -8.64 -1.97 28.93
C ASN A 598 -7.99 -1.37 30.18
N MET A 599 -6.66 -1.35 30.30
CA MET A 599 -6.01 -0.55 31.36
C MET A 599 -6.26 0.94 31.20
N TYR A 600 -6.63 1.42 30.02
CA TYR A 600 -7.09 2.80 29.81
C TYR A 600 -8.46 3.11 30.45
N GLU A 601 -9.14 2.10 30.99
CA GLU A 601 -10.37 2.25 31.80
C GLU A 601 -10.16 1.73 33.24
N ASN A 602 -9.52 0.60 33.39
CA ASN A 602 -9.50 -0.18 34.65
C ASN A 602 -8.24 0.04 35.50
N TYR A 603 -7.26 0.85 35.06
CA TYR A 603 -6.03 1.08 35.81
C TYR A 603 -6.25 1.60 37.26
N PRO A 604 -7.14 2.57 37.53
CA PRO A 604 -7.39 3.04 38.89
C PRO A 604 -7.85 1.93 39.86
N PHE A 605 -8.68 1.02 39.34
CA PHE A 605 -9.14 -0.14 40.11
C PHE A 605 -7.97 -1.07 40.45
N TRP A 606 -7.20 -1.50 39.46
CA TRP A 606 -6.10 -2.44 39.65
C TRP A 606 -4.96 -1.84 40.47
N HIS A 607 -4.64 -0.59 40.26
CA HIS A 607 -3.63 0.14 41.03
C HIS A 607 -4.05 0.16 42.52
N THR A 608 -5.29 0.52 42.83
CA THR A 608 -5.79 0.60 44.18
C THR A 608 -5.83 -0.79 44.84
N PHE A 609 -6.30 -1.80 44.10
CA PHE A 609 -6.36 -3.20 44.58
C PHE A 609 -4.98 -3.71 45.02
N PHE A 610 -3.99 -3.63 44.10
CA PHE A 610 -2.64 -4.13 44.43
C PHE A 610 -1.95 -3.29 45.51
N THR A 611 -2.13 -1.98 45.48
CA THR A 611 -1.57 -1.08 46.51
C THR A 611 -2.13 -1.42 47.89
N LYS A 612 -3.45 -1.67 48.01
CA LYS A 612 -4.07 -2.08 49.27
C LYS A 612 -3.64 -3.48 49.74
N LEU A 613 -3.27 -4.35 48.81
CA LEU A 613 -2.68 -5.66 49.12
C LEU A 613 -1.19 -5.56 49.50
N GLY A 614 -0.56 -4.39 49.45
CA GLY A 614 0.84 -4.20 49.82
C GLY A 614 1.82 -4.47 48.66
N PHE A 615 1.40 -4.39 47.40
CA PHE A 615 2.27 -4.45 46.23
C PHE A 615 2.65 -3.05 45.78
N ARG A 616 3.88 -2.89 45.31
CA ARG A 616 4.30 -1.75 44.45
C ARG A 616 3.80 -1.99 43.04
N VAL A 617 3.06 -1.05 42.47
CA VAL A 617 2.56 -1.15 41.11
C VAL A 617 3.52 -0.43 40.18
N VAL A 618 4.05 -1.10 39.17
CA VAL A 618 4.84 -0.52 38.08
C VAL A 618 4.02 -0.58 36.79
N LEU A 619 3.74 0.60 36.24
CA LEU A 619 3.03 0.74 34.96
C LEU A 619 4.06 0.95 33.85
N SER A 620 3.91 0.25 32.73
CA SER A 620 4.73 0.49 31.54
C SER A 620 4.49 1.92 30.96
N PRO A 621 5.42 2.51 30.21
CA PRO A 621 5.33 3.87 29.73
C PRO A 621 4.18 4.06 28.71
N LYS A 622 4.01 5.28 28.21
CA LYS A 622 3.08 5.53 27.09
C LYS A 622 3.52 4.75 25.87
N SER A 623 2.52 4.25 25.12
CA SER A 623 2.77 3.60 23.84
C SER A 623 3.54 4.51 22.88
N SER A 624 4.53 3.94 22.23
CA SER A 624 5.37 4.61 21.24
C SER A 624 5.85 3.57 20.21
N ARG A 625 6.47 4.02 19.13
CA ARG A 625 7.11 3.14 18.16
C ARG A 625 8.19 2.26 18.81
N GLN A 626 8.98 2.81 19.72
CA GLN A 626 9.99 2.04 20.46
C GLN A 626 9.37 0.91 21.31
N ILE A 627 8.23 1.17 21.96
CA ILE A 627 7.50 0.12 22.65
C ILE A 627 7.01 -0.97 21.70
N TYR A 628 6.50 -0.59 20.52
CA TYR A 628 6.10 -1.57 19.50
C TYR A 628 7.27 -2.46 19.07
N GLU A 629 8.42 -1.84 18.78
CA GLU A 629 9.64 -2.54 18.33
C GLU A 629 10.18 -3.55 19.36
N LEU A 630 10.03 -3.27 20.64
CA LEU A 630 10.44 -4.21 21.71
C LEU A 630 9.67 -5.54 21.68
N GLY A 631 8.44 -5.52 21.18
CA GLY A 631 7.57 -6.72 21.19
C GLY A 631 7.35 -7.36 19.83
N ILE A 632 7.96 -6.82 18.76
CA ILE A 632 7.65 -7.21 17.38
C ILE A 632 7.84 -8.71 17.11
N GLU A 633 8.85 -9.32 17.69
CA GLU A 633 9.18 -10.73 17.48
C GLU A 633 8.13 -11.70 18.07
N SER A 634 7.44 -11.29 19.12
CA SER A 634 6.45 -12.12 19.80
C SER A 634 5.03 -11.99 19.27
N ILE A 635 4.79 -11.09 18.29
CA ILE A 635 3.48 -10.90 17.66
C ILE A 635 3.13 -12.13 16.81
N PRO A 636 2.06 -12.88 17.11
CA PRO A 636 1.79 -14.15 16.45
C PRO A 636 1.10 -14.01 15.10
N SER A 637 0.53 -12.85 14.78
CA SER A 637 -0.21 -12.62 13.55
C SER A 637 -0.17 -11.16 13.11
N GLU A 638 0.02 -10.96 11.81
CA GLU A 638 -0.08 -9.62 11.21
C GLU A 638 -1.48 -9.03 11.22
N SER A 639 -2.50 -9.88 11.21
CA SER A 639 -3.90 -9.45 11.18
C SER A 639 -4.40 -8.88 12.50
N GLU A 640 -3.63 -8.98 13.58
CA GLU A 640 -3.99 -8.40 14.86
C GLU A 640 -4.02 -6.88 14.82
N CYS A 641 -4.95 -6.28 15.54
CA CYS A 641 -5.06 -4.83 15.60
C CYS A 641 -3.83 -4.19 16.26
N TYR A 642 -3.47 -2.97 15.87
CA TYR A 642 -2.29 -2.30 16.39
C TYR A 642 -2.26 -2.13 17.91
N PRO A 643 -3.37 -1.82 18.61
CA PRO A 643 -3.40 -1.81 20.07
C PRO A 643 -3.03 -3.15 20.71
N ALA A 644 -3.41 -4.27 20.09
CA ALA A 644 -3.04 -5.61 20.56
C ALA A 644 -1.52 -5.84 20.39
N LYS A 645 -0.97 -5.50 19.23
CA LYS A 645 0.47 -5.60 18.96
C LYS A 645 1.33 -4.82 19.96
N LEU A 646 0.85 -3.66 20.41
CA LEU A 646 1.55 -2.85 21.42
C LEU A 646 1.67 -3.56 22.77
N VAL A 647 0.75 -4.46 23.12
CA VAL A 647 0.80 -5.19 24.41
C VAL A 647 2.11 -5.96 24.57
N HIS A 648 2.58 -6.61 23.50
CA HIS A 648 3.83 -7.35 23.49
C HIS A 648 5.00 -6.49 23.92
N GLY A 649 5.14 -5.30 23.36
CA GLY A 649 6.18 -4.36 23.73
C GLY A 649 6.05 -3.81 25.14
N HIS A 650 4.83 -3.60 25.64
CA HIS A 650 4.61 -3.20 27.03
C HIS A 650 5.01 -4.28 28.02
N VAL A 651 4.73 -5.54 27.71
CA VAL A 651 5.13 -6.68 28.56
C VAL A 651 6.64 -6.89 28.51
N SER A 652 7.25 -6.86 27.33
CA SER A 652 8.72 -6.93 27.17
C SER A 652 9.42 -5.80 27.93
N TRP A 653 8.89 -4.57 27.87
CA TRP A 653 9.45 -3.46 28.65
C TRP A 653 9.43 -3.75 30.17
N LEU A 654 8.32 -4.30 30.70
CA LEU A 654 8.22 -4.66 32.10
C LEU A 654 9.25 -5.74 32.49
N ILE A 655 9.46 -6.73 31.62
CA ILE A 655 10.47 -7.79 31.81
C ILE A 655 11.88 -7.17 31.87
N HIS A 656 12.20 -6.26 30.96
CA HIS A 656 13.49 -5.54 30.93
C HIS A 656 13.72 -4.62 32.14
N GLN A 657 12.64 -4.20 32.82
CA GLN A 657 12.74 -3.53 34.13
C GLN A 657 12.95 -4.51 35.31
N GLY A 658 13.12 -5.80 35.04
CA GLY A 658 13.32 -6.82 36.05
C GLY A 658 12.05 -7.22 36.83
N ILE A 659 10.87 -6.90 36.31
CA ILE A 659 9.58 -7.23 36.96
C ILE A 659 9.31 -8.71 36.78
N LYS A 660 9.20 -9.44 37.90
CA LYS A 660 8.97 -10.90 37.95
C LYS A 660 7.50 -11.31 38.14
N PHE A 661 6.62 -10.36 38.40
CA PHE A 661 5.17 -10.59 38.50
C PHE A 661 4.44 -9.58 37.62
N ILE A 662 3.80 -10.05 36.55
CA ILE A 662 2.99 -9.25 35.64
C ILE A 662 1.54 -9.72 35.71
N PHE A 663 0.63 -8.76 35.83
CA PHE A 663 -0.81 -9.03 35.87
C PHE A 663 -1.50 -8.39 34.64
N MET A 664 -2.21 -9.22 33.91
CA MET A 664 -2.96 -8.80 32.72
C MET A 664 -4.26 -9.62 32.62
N PRO A 665 -5.35 -9.17 33.26
CA PRO A 665 -6.61 -9.94 33.30
C PRO A 665 -7.29 -9.96 31.93
N CYS A 666 -7.96 -11.07 31.65
CA CYS A 666 -8.87 -11.24 30.53
C CYS A 666 -10.27 -10.82 30.95
N ILE A 667 -10.81 -9.74 30.40
CA ILE A 667 -12.09 -9.16 30.82
C ILE A 667 -13.12 -9.26 29.69
N PRO A 668 -13.99 -10.27 29.71
CA PRO A 668 -15.01 -10.43 28.67
C PRO A 668 -16.15 -9.41 28.78
N TYR A 669 -16.45 -8.93 29.99
CA TYR A 669 -17.62 -8.11 30.23
C TYR A 669 -17.33 -7.00 31.24
N GLU A 670 -17.63 -5.77 30.87
CA GLU A 670 -17.48 -4.58 31.69
C GLU A 670 -18.73 -4.32 32.55
N ARG A 671 -18.60 -3.45 33.56
CA ARG A 671 -19.72 -3.02 34.38
C ARG A 671 -20.69 -2.19 33.53
N CYS A 672 -22.00 -2.48 33.68
CA CYS A 672 -23.04 -1.60 33.17
C CYS A 672 -23.11 -0.33 34.04
N GLU A 673 -22.65 0.80 33.50
CA GLU A 673 -22.69 2.10 34.20
C GLU A 673 -23.90 2.93 33.77
N ASP A 674 -24.46 2.65 32.61
CA ASP A 674 -25.64 3.30 32.04
C ASP A 674 -26.62 2.25 31.49
N GLU A 675 -27.81 2.14 32.13
CA GLU A 675 -28.83 1.19 31.75
C GLU A 675 -29.45 1.44 30.35
N THR A 676 -29.24 2.62 29.79
CA THR A 676 -29.68 2.95 28.41
C THR A 676 -28.80 2.36 27.34
N THR A 677 -27.60 1.88 27.71
CA THR A 677 -26.67 1.21 26.77
C THR A 677 -26.95 -0.30 26.71
N ASN A 678 -26.77 -0.90 25.55
CA ASN A 678 -27.18 -2.29 25.30
C ASN A 678 -26.01 -3.27 25.13
N ASN A 679 -24.76 -2.81 25.06
CA ASN A 679 -23.60 -3.68 24.88
C ASN A 679 -22.50 -3.38 25.90
N HIS A 680 -22.13 -4.36 26.71
CA HIS A 680 -21.09 -4.29 27.74
C HIS A 680 -19.97 -5.32 27.52
N PHE A 681 -19.99 -6.06 26.42
CA PHE A 681 -18.93 -6.98 26.05
C PHE A 681 -17.72 -6.23 25.51
N ASN A 682 -16.54 -6.62 25.97
CA ASN A 682 -15.30 -6.21 25.36
C ASN A 682 -15.10 -6.88 23.98
N CYS A 683 -14.28 -6.27 23.13
CA CYS A 683 -13.90 -6.90 21.88
C CYS A 683 -13.13 -8.23 22.16
N PRO A 684 -13.10 -9.18 21.20
CA PRO A 684 -12.41 -10.46 21.37
C PRO A 684 -10.95 -10.33 21.82
N ILE A 685 -10.25 -9.29 21.35
CA ILE A 685 -8.85 -9.02 21.72
C ILE A 685 -8.76 -8.72 23.23
N VAL A 686 -9.50 -7.75 23.76
CA VAL A 686 -9.49 -7.42 25.19
C VAL A 686 -9.90 -8.62 26.05
N THR A 687 -10.85 -9.41 25.54
CA THR A 687 -11.38 -10.58 26.25
C THR A 687 -10.33 -11.66 26.48
N SER A 688 -9.39 -11.89 25.56
CA SER A 688 -8.54 -13.08 25.58
C SER A 688 -7.05 -12.83 25.35
N TYR A 689 -6.63 -11.59 25.16
CA TYR A 689 -5.25 -11.31 24.73
C TYR A 689 -4.18 -11.68 25.75
N GLY A 690 -4.54 -11.73 27.04
CA GLY A 690 -3.64 -12.27 28.08
C GLY A 690 -3.23 -13.72 27.82
N GLU A 691 -4.10 -14.56 27.25
CA GLU A 691 -3.74 -15.92 26.83
C GLU A 691 -2.81 -15.93 25.62
N ASN A 692 -3.02 -14.99 24.68
CA ASN A 692 -2.13 -14.84 23.52
C ASN A 692 -0.70 -14.51 23.99
N ILE A 693 -0.53 -13.51 24.85
CA ILE A 693 0.77 -13.13 25.41
C ILE A 693 1.44 -14.31 26.12
N LYS A 694 0.69 -15.00 27.00
CA LYS A 694 1.22 -16.12 27.78
C LYS A 694 1.76 -17.26 26.93
N ASN A 695 1.10 -17.53 25.80
CA ASN A 695 1.44 -18.65 24.93
C ASN A 695 2.49 -18.32 23.86
N ASN A 696 2.66 -17.05 23.49
CA ASN A 696 3.52 -16.63 22.39
C ASN A 696 4.77 -15.83 22.81
N MET A 697 4.90 -15.41 24.08
CA MET A 697 6.09 -14.73 24.56
C MET A 697 7.00 -15.69 25.34
N GLU A 698 8.03 -16.20 24.69
CA GLU A 698 9.05 -17.05 25.33
C GLU A 698 9.83 -16.29 26.42
N GLU A 699 9.99 -14.98 26.25
CA GLU A 699 10.64 -14.07 27.21
C GLU A 699 10.08 -14.18 28.64
N LEU A 700 8.79 -14.51 28.77
CA LEU A 700 8.18 -14.77 30.07
C LEU A 700 8.80 -15.98 30.78
N LYS A 701 9.11 -17.05 30.05
CA LYS A 701 9.72 -18.28 30.59
C LYS A 701 11.21 -18.07 30.81
N ASP A 702 11.92 -17.48 29.85
CA ASP A 702 13.36 -17.25 29.91
C ASP A 702 13.76 -16.36 31.08
N ASN A 703 12.86 -15.47 31.49
CA ASN A 703 13.10 -14.56 32.61
C ASN A 703 12.39 -14.99 33.91
N ASP A 704 11.83 -16.19 33.97
CA ASP A 704 11.07 -16.71 35.15
C ASP A 704 10.02 -15.69 35.64
N VAL A 705 9.18 -15.19 34.73
CA VAL A 705 8.15 -14.21 35.00
C VAL A 705 6.82 -14.94 35.35
N ARG A 706 6.28 -14.66 36.52
CA ARG A 706 4.94 -15.05 36.86
C ARG A 706 3.94 -14.16 36.13
N PHE A 707 3.40 -14.66 35.02
CA PHE A 707 2.36 -13.97 34.27
C PHE A 707 0.98 -14.44 34.66
N MET A 708 0.15 -13.55 35.21
CA MET A 708 -1.17 -13.86 35.76
C MET A 708 -2.26 -13.18 34.92
N ASN A 709 -3.06 -13.98 34.20
CA ASN A 709 -4.07 -13.53 33.26
C ASN A 709 -5.46 -14.15 33.50
N PRO A 710 -6.04 -14.00 34.71
CA PRO A 710 -7.32 -14.61 35.02
C PRO A 710 -8.46 -14.02 34.20
N PHE A 711 -9.47 -14.84 33.88
CA PHE A 711 -10.73 -14.37 33.32
C PHE A 711 -11.60 -13.77 34.42
N ILE A 712 -11.92 -12.47 34.29
CA ILE A 712 -12.64 -11.70 35.29
C ILE A 712 -13.78 -10.95 34.64
N SER A 713 -14.98 -11.05 35.16
CA SER A 713 -16.15 -10.28 34.72
C SER A 713 -16.51 -9.21 35.74
N PHE A 714 -16.64 -7.96 35.29
CA PHE A 714 -17.13 -6.86 36.10
C PHE A 714 -18.66 -6.77 36.16
N ALA A 715 -19.37 -7.66 35.44
CA ALA A 715 -20.83 -7.65 35.37
C ALA A 715 -21.51 -7.93 36.74
N LYS A 716 -20.86 -8.71 37.62
CA LYS A 716 -21.47 -9.11 38.89
C LYS A 716 -20.51 -8.89 40.05
N GLN A 717 -20.97 -8.14 41.05
CA GLN A 717 -20.20 -7.82 42.25
C GLN A 717 -19.71 -9.06 43.01
N ARG A 718 -20.50 -10.16 43.02
CA ARG A 718 -20.11 -11.44 43.64
C ARG A 718 -18.92 -12.13 42.93
N ALA A 719 -18.76 -11.92 41.61
CA ALA A 719 -17.62 -12.46 40.88
C ALA A 719 -16.31 -11.74 41.26
N LEU A 720 -16.39 -10.43 41.57
CA LEU A 720 -15.26 -9.65 42.06
C LEU A 720 -14.85 -9.99 43.49
N GLN A 721 -15.78 -10.49 44.32
CA GLN A 721 -15.48 -10.90 45.70
C GLN A 721 -14.72 -12.23 45.80
N GLY A 722 -14.70 -13.01 44.71
CA GLY A 722 -13.97 -14.27 44.63
C GLY A 722 -12.51 -14.14 44.15
N ILE A 723 -12.10 -12.96 43.79
CA ILE A 723 -10.72 -12.62 43.37
C ILE A 723 -9.91 -12.30 44.63
#